data_d5ff6c81a138b01eadbe7204b273ab7c
#
_entry.id   d5ff6c81a138b01eadbe7204b273ab7c
#
_cell.length_a   1.000
_cell.length_b   1.000
_cell.length_c   1.000
_cell.angle_alpha   90.00
_cell.angle_beta   90.00
_cell.angle_gamma   90.00
#
_symmetry.space_group_name_H-M   'P 1'
#
loop_
_entity.id
_entity.type
_entity.pdbx_description
1 polymer ?
#
loop_
_entity_poly.entity_id
_entity_poly.type
_entity_poly.pdbx_seq_one_letter_code
_entity_poly.pdbx_strand_id
1 'polypeptide(L)'
;MISFIDEEQGTGLDLVAATETFFSGSGLLSKAKNFEFRHEQQQMAVAVAKALKGSEHLIVEAGTGVGKSLAYLIPAIFHAVSQNKKAVISTHTINLQEQLTEKDLPMLKQVLPVEFSFTMLKGRGNYLCTRRLQRARQQAATLLTSPEMAELKRITEWAKKTTDGSLSDFEITPDPKVWDLVNSERGLCSSKLCGHSSDIAKMGQTCFYQRARSRILSADVLVLNHSLFFSLLGDDGREDDEPNEEEGVLFQNDFVILDEAHNIGPVASRHMGLSVSSGQVRFNLQRLWNPKTGKGLLGLLREAKATRSVEDASAAMEQFFGELEVACDELSEQQAGSSKFGGNKNRVWKELRVRQSDLIDDTLTLPLQRVREALVQARDGTDDVDTGQELAEFNRRVGELREGVKLFLSQESDDHVYWVEKSGKAGTILSLNAAPVDVAVHLRRRLFRCSSPVVLTSATLALSDSTLDKGKSGLDYFAGQIGAEQVNALQVGSPFDYDRQMKLFIAGKMPDPREPEFRDALAGQLRHFIELSEGRAFVLFTNFKLMREVAEELEGFCADHGWDCLVQGAGVPRSTMLERFKLDEHSVLFGTDSFWQGVDVPGDALRNVIITRLPFAVPDHPLVEAKIEAIEARNGNPFMEFSLPVAVLRFRQGVGRLIRTKSDEGIVVVLDNRVLTKRYGQIFLDSLPKCPTEIV
;
A
#
# COMPACT_ATOMS: atom_id res chain seq x y z
N MET A 1 -23.65 -26.47 -25.17
CA MET A 1 -24.31 -25.17 -25.35
C MET A 1 -25.63 -25.26 -24.65
N ILE A 2 -25.72 -24.81 -23.40
CA ILE A 2 -27.00 -24.71 -22.67
C ILE A 2 -27.26 -23.21 -22.61
N SER A 3 -28.21 -22.75 -23.44
CA SER A 3 -28.68 -21.37 -23.41
C SER A 3 -29.48 -21.17 -22.13
N PHE A 4 -29.00 -20.38 -21.23
CA PHE A 4 -29.71 -19.90 -20.05
C PHE A 4 -30.32 -18.51 -20.27
N ILE A 5 -30.48 -18.10 -21.50
CA ILE A 5 -31.21 -16.89 -21.87
C ILE A 5 -32.23 -17.30 -22.94
N ASP A 6 -33.45 -17.55 -22.50
CA ASP A 6 -34.61 -17.47 -23.39
C ASP A 6 -34.80 -15.99 -23.75
N GLU A 7 -34.66 -15.66 -25.03
CA GLU A 7 -34.82 -14.30 -25.58
C GLU A 7 -36.26 -13.76 -25.57
N GLU A 8 -37.20 -14.43 -24.90
CA GLU A 8 -38.58 -13.95 -24.79
C GLU A 8 -39.03 -13.87 -23.33
N GLN A 9 -39.15 -12.66 -22.84
CA GLN A 9 -39.71 -12.10 -21.59
C GLN A 9 -38.66 -11.61 -20.61
N GLY A 10 -38.66 -10.28 -20.38
CA GLY A 10 -37.79 -9.55 -19.45
C GLY A 10 -37.91 -9.92 -17.97
N THR A 11 -37.41 -11.08 -17.61
CA THR A 11 -37.12 -11.48 -16.25
C THR A 11 -35.60 -11.35 -16.08
N GLY A 12 -35.14 -10.21 -15.55
CA GLY A 12 -33.71 -9.98 -15.27
C GLY A 12 -33.13 -11.13 -14.44
N LEU A 13 -31.89 -11.49 -14.73
CA LEU A 13 -31.11 -12.50 -14.00
C LEU A 13 -31.25 -12.26 -12.47
N ASP A 14 -31.81 -13.23 -11.74
CA ASP A 14 -31.79 -13.15 -10.29
C ASP A 14 -30.34 -13.38 -9.81
N LEU A 15 -29.66 -12.26 -9.56
CA LEU A 15 -28.24 -12.24 -9.18
C LEU A 15 -27.96 -13.17 -8.00
N VAL A 16 -28.84 -13.19 -7.00
CA VAL A 16 -28.65 -14.00 -5.78
C VAL A 16 -28.79 -15.48 -6.10
N ALA A 17 -29.85 -15.88 -6.77
CA ALA A 17 -30.08 -17.28 -7.13
C ALA A 17 -29.02 -17.81 -8.11
N ALA A 18 -28.60 -17.00 -9.08
CA ALA A 18 -27.51 -17.36 -10.01
C ALA A 18 -26.18 -17.57 -9.30
N THR A 19 -25.85 -16.69 -8.35
CA THR A 19 -24.63 -16.79 -7.54
C THR A 19 -24.67 -18.03 -6.65
N GLU A 20 -25.77 -18.27 -5.95
CA GLU A 20 -25.93 -19.43 -5.07
C GLU A 20 -25.80 -20.75 -5.84
N THR A 21 -26.45 -20.84 -7.01
CA THR A 21 -26.37 -22.00 -7.90
C THR A 21 -24.96 -22.22 -8.41
N PHE A 22 -24.26 -21.16 -8.79
CA PHE A 22 -22.89 -21.25 -9.32
C PHE A 22 -21.92 -21.87 -8.32
N PHE A 23 -22.01 -21.48 -7.05
CA PHE A 23 -21.19 -22.00 -5.95
C PHE A 23 -21.72 -23.29 -5.31
N SER A 24 -22.84 -23.83 -5.75
CA SER A 24 -23.38 -25.08 -5.18
C SER A 24 -22.49 -26.28 -5.51
N GLY A 25 -22.61 -27.36 -4.74
CA GLY A 25 -21.88 -28.61 -4.99
C GLY A 25 -22.17 -29.27 -6.35
N SER A 26 -23.27 -28.89 -7.03
CA SER A 26 -23.64 -29.29 -8.39
C SER A 26 -23.55 -28.16 -9.41
N GLY A 27 -23.10 -26.98 -9.02
CA GLY A 27 -22.96 -25.80 -9.84
C GLY A 27 -21.85 -25.86 -10.89
N LEU A 28 -21.72 -24.82 -11.71
CA LEU A 28 -20.70 -24.78 -12.77
C LEU A 28 -19.28 -24.84 -12.21
N LEU A 29 -19.02 -24.23 -11.04
CA LEU A 29 -17.73 -24.26 -10.39
C LEU A 29 -17.32 -25.69 -9.98
N SER A 30 -18.28 -26.58 -9.70
CA SER A 30 -17.99 -27.98 -9.34
C SER A 30 -17.33 -28.78 -10.47
N LYS A 31 -17.40 -28.29 -11.72
CA LYS A 31 -16.78 -28.93 -12.89
C LYS A 31 -15.29 -28.53 -13.06
N ALA A 32 -14.81 -27.56 -12.28
CA ALA A 32 -13.42 -27.14 -12.32
C ALA A 32 -12.50 -28.24 -11.75
N LYS A 33 -11.35 -28.43 -12.35
CA LYS A 33 -10.35 -29.41 -11.88
C LYS A 33 -9.90 -28.99 -10.45
N ASN A 34 -9.95 -29.93 -9.51
CA ASN A 34 -9.65 -29.70 -8.09
C ASN A 34 -10.65 -28.77 -7.37
N PHE A 35 -11.90 -28.71 -7.84
CA PHE A 35 -12.93 -27.99 -7.11
C PHE A 35 -13.21 -28.64 -5.74
N GLU A 36 -13.31 -27.79 -4.77
CA GLU A 36 -13.73 -28.15 -3.43
C GLU A 36 -14.85 -27.20 -2.99
N PHE A 37 -16.01 -27.75 -2.66
CA PHE A 37 -17.11 -26.96 -2.12
C PHE A 37 -16.73 -26.40 -0.75
N ARG A 38 -16.90 -25.10 -0.56
CA ARG A 38 -16.69 -24.37 0.70
C ARG A 38 -17.92 -23.55 0.99
N HIS A 39 -18.60 -23.91 2.06
CA HIS A 39 -19.80 -23.23 2.51
C HIS A 39 -19.55 -21.73 2.76
N GLU A 40 -18.45 -21.40 3.36
CA GLU A 40 -18.01 -20.04 3.68
C GLU A 40 -17.84 -19.18 2.41
N GLN A 41 -17.34 -19.78 1.33
CA GLN A 41 -17.19 -19.11 0.04
C GLN A 41 -18.56 -18.79 -0.57
N GLN A 42 -19.49 -19.74 -0.56
CA GLN A 42 -20.85 -19.52 -1.04
C GLN A 42 -21.59 -18.49 -0.20
N GLN A 43 -21.46 -18.57 1.13
CA GLN A 43 -22.08 -17.60 2.05
C GLN A 43 -21.59 -16.17 1.77
N MET A 44 -20.28 -15.97 1.60
CA MET A 44 -19.73 -14.68 1.20
C MET A 44 -20.25 -14.21 -0.15
N ALA A 45 -20.22 -15.09 -1.17
CA ALA A 45 -20.64 -14.73 -2.52
C ALA A 45 -22.13 -14.32 -2.58
N VAL A 46 -22.99 -15.03 -1.86
CA VAL A 46 -24.41 -14.70 -1.74
C VAL A 46 -24.65 -13.37 -1.02
N ALA A 47 -23.86 -13.09 0.04
CA ALA A 47 -23.93 -11.81 0.74
C ALA A 47 -23.52 -10.64 -0.18
N VAL A 48 -22.43 -10.80 -0.94
CA VAL A 48 -22.01 -9.80 -1.94
C VAL A 48 -23.10 -9.60 -3.00
N ALA A 49 -23.69 -10.69 -3.51
CA ALA A 49 -24.79 -10.60 -4.50
C ALA A 49 -26.01 -9.84 -3.95
N LYS A 50 -26.38 -10.07 -2.68
CA LYS A 50 -27.48 -9.36 -2.02
C LYS A 50 -27.17 -7.87 -1.87
N ALA A 51 -25.98 -7.52 -1.43
CA ALA A 51 -25.55 -6.13 -1.27
C ALA A 51 -25.56 -5.38 -2.62
N LEU A 52 -25.03 -5.98 -3.68
CA LEU A 52 -25.02 -5.39 -5.02
C LEU A 52 -26.45 -5.23 -5.57
N LYS A 53 -27.32 -6.24 -5.41
CA LYS A 53 -28.74 -6.20 -5.83
C LYS A 53 -29.52 -5.13 -5.09
N GLY A 54 -29.27 -4.97 -3.77
CA GLY A 54 -29.94 -4.00 -2.92
C GLY A 54 -29.33 -2.58 -3.01
N SER A 55 -28.24 -2.39 -3.73
CA SER A 55 -27.43 -1.16 -3.69
C SER A 55 -26.99 -0.77 -2.28
N GLU A 56 -26.61 -1.76 -1.47
CA GLU A 56 -26.20 -1.61 -0.09
C GLU A 56 -24.68 -1.72 0.07
N HIS A 57 -24.12 -1.10 1.09
CA HIS A 57 -22.72 -1.29 1.46
C HIS A 57 -22.58 -2.55 2.32
N LEU A 58 -21.42 -3.22 2.22
CA LEU A 58 -21.16 -4.47 2.93
C LEU A 58 -19.70 -4.56 3.40
N ILE A 59 -19.49 -4.94 4.66
CA ILE A 59 -18.19 -5.34 5.19
C ILE A 59 -18.19 -6.87 5.38
N VAL A 60 -17.19 -7.56 4.83
CA VAL A 60 -17.05 -9.01 4.99
C VAL A 60 -15.66 -9.35 5.54
N GLU A 61 -15.62 -9.97 6.71
CA GLU A 61 -14.44 -10.73 7.11
C GLU A 61 -14.60 -12.17 6.63
N ALA A 62 -13.67 -12.63 5.80
CA ALA A 62 -13.62 -14.02 5.37
C ALA A 62 -12.22 -14.57 5.59
N GLY A 63 -12.10 -15.58 6.44
CA GLY A 63 -10.83 -16.18 6.85
C GLY A 63 -9.93 -16.59 5.68
N THR A 64 -8.69 -16.92 5.99
CA THR A 64 -7.78 -17.48 4.98
C THR A 64 -8.35 -18.78 4.41
N GLY A 65 -8.10 -19.06 3.14
CA GLY A 65 -8.57 -20.28 2.48
C GLY A 65 -10.03 -20.28 1.99
N VAL A 66 -10.85 -19.31 2.35
CA VAL A 66 -12.24 -19.20 1.85
C VAL A 66 -12.31 -19.07 0.32
N GLY A 67 -11.30 -18.47 -0.31
CA GLY A 67 -11.33 -18.15 -1.74
C GLY A 67 -12.06 -16.85 -2.02
N LYS A 68 -11.75 -15.81 -1.24
CA LYS A 68 -12.35 -14.47 -1.30
C LYS A 68 -12.47 -13.91 -2.70
N SER A 69 -11.40 -14.00 -3.50
CA SER A 69 -11.36 -13.42 -4.85
C SER A 69 -12.53 -13.92 -5.71
N LEU A 70 -12.73 -15.23 -5.76
CA LEU A 70 -13.85 -15.79 -6.52
C LEU A 70 -15.20 -15.41 -5.91
N ALA A 71 -15.29 -15.39 -4.57
CA ALA A 71 -16.54 -15.09 -3.88
C ALA A 71 -17.06 -13.67 -4.14
N TYR A 72 -16.19 -12.70 -4.39
CA TYR A 72 -16.64 -11.36 -4.79
C TYR A 72 -16.63 -11.12 -6.31
N LEU A 73 -15.68 -11.72 -7.06
CA LEU A 73 -15.59 -11.49 -8.52
C LEU A 73 -16.82 -12.02 -9.27
N ILE A 74 -17.30 -13.21 -8.92
CA ILE A 74 -18.40 -13.85 -9.66
C ILE A 74 -19.69 -13.04 -9.58
N PRO A 75 -20.22 -12.68 -8.37
CA PRO A 75 -21.41 -11.83 -8.29
C PRO A 75 -21.15 -10.43 -8.86
N ALA A 76 -19.91 -9.89 -8.76
CA ALA A 76 -19.56 -8.62 -9.36
C ALA A 76 -19.65 -8.65 -10.89
N ILE A 77 -19.13 -9.68 -11.55
CA ILE A 77 -19.19 -9.85 -12.99
C ILE A 77 -20.66 -10.01 -13.45
N PHE A 78 -21.42 -10.86 -12.78
CA PHE A 78 -22.85 -11.03 -13.10
C PHE A 78 -23.62 -9.72 -12.97
N HIS A 79 -23.37 -8.95 -11.90
CA HIS A 79 -24.03 -7.66 -11.69
C HIS A 79 -23.59 -6.62 -12.74
N ALA A 80 -22.27 -6.53 -13.03
CA ALA A 80 -21.73 -5.61 -14.01
C ALA A 80 -22.36 -5.83 -15.40
N VAL A 81 -22.35 -7.07 -15.89
CA VAL A 81 -22.89 -7.42 -17.21
C VAL A 81 -24.40 -7.25 -17.26
N SER A 82 -25.15 -7.75 -16.24
CA SER A 82 -26.63 -7.70 -16.26
C SER A 82 -27.20 -6.28 -16.12
N GLN A 83 -26.49 -5.38 -15.44
CA GLN A 83 -26.94 -4.01 -15.18
C GLN A 83 -26.21 -2.96 -16.05
N ASN A 84 -25.32 -3.40 -16.93
CA ASN A 84 -24.44 -2.52 -17.71
C ASN A 84 -23.72 -1.49 -16.81
N LYS A 85 -23.18 -1.99 -15.69
CA LYS A 85 -22.40 -1.24 -14.71
C LYS A 85 -20.94 -1.68 -14.75
N LYS A 86 -20.05 -0.94 -14.12
CA LYS A 86 -18.64 -1.31 -14.01
C LYS A 86 -18.30 -1.73 -12.59
N ALA A 87 -17.68 -2.90 -12.47
CA ALA A 87 -17.07 -3.37 -11.22
C ALA A 87 -15.66 -2.77 -11.05
N VAL A 88 -15.49 -1.90 -10.09
CA VAL A 88 -14.17 -1.37 -9.72
C VAL A 88 -13.62 -2.20 -8.57
N ILE A 89 -12.61 -3.02 -8.85
CA ILE A 89 -11.93 -3.86 -7.88
C ILE A 89 -10.64 -3.17 -7.45
N SER A 90 -10.55 -2.79 -6.19
CA SER A 90 -9.34 -2.19 -5.64
C SER A 90 -8.68 -3.15 -4.64
N THR A 91 -7.38 -3.39 -4.79
CA THR A 91 -6.58 -4.22 -3.89
C THR A 91 -5.35 -3.46 -3.39
N HIS A 92 -4.58 -4.04 -2.45
CA HIS A 92 -3.51 -3.28 -1.80
C HIS A 92 -2.25 -3.11 -2.67
N THR A 93 -1.82 -4.15 -3.40
CA THR A 93 -0.53 -4.16 -4.11
C THR A 93 -0.67 -4.44 -5.60
N ILE A 94 0.35 -4.06 -6.38
CA ILE A 94 0.42 -4.37 -7.81
C ILE A 94 0.43 -5.90 -8.04
N ASN A 95 1.13 -6.67 -7.21
CA ASN A 95 1.18 -8.13 -7.34
C ASN A 95 -0.22 -8.77 -7.20
N LEU A 96 -1.07 -8.25 -6.28
CA LEU A 96 -2.46 -8.71 -6.16
C LEU A 96 -3.30 -8.29 -7.37
N GLN A 97 -3.05 -7.10 -7.95
CA GLN A 97 -3.70 -6.72 -9.20
C GLN A 97 -3.34 -7.70 -10.34
N GLU A 98 -2.06 -8.03 -10.46
CA GLU A 98 -1.55 -8.97 -11.48
C GLU A 98 -2.11 -10.38 -11.26
N GLN A 99 -2.20 -10.86 -10.03
CA GLN A 99 -2.86 -12.13 -9.72
C GLN A 99 -4.31 -12.15 -10.22
N LEU A 100 -5.09 -11.11 -9.95
CA LEU A 100 -6.47 -11.01 -10.42
C LEU A 100 -6.56 -10.99 -11.94
N THR A 101 -5.70 -10.26 -12.63
CA THR A 101 -5.80 -10.02 -14.08
C THR A 101 -5.10 -11.06 -14.93
N GLU A 102 -4.09 -11.75 -14.41
CA GLU A 102 -3.35 -12.76 -15.15
C GLU A 102 -3.81 -14.19 -14.84
N LYS A 103 -4.45 -14.40 -13.68
CA LYS A 103 -4.85 -15.74 -13.23
C LYS A 103 -6.35 -15.86 -13.01
N ASP A 104 -6.94 -15.05 -12.12
CA ASP A 104 -8.31 -15.26 -11.66
C ASP A 104 -9.33 -14.87 -12.74
N LEU A 105 -9.26 -13.67 -13.31
CA LEU A 105 -10.18 -13.18 -14.34
C LEU A 105 -10.08 -13.96 -15.66
N PRO A 106 -8.90 -14.33 -16.18
CA PRO A 106 -8.79 -15.21 -17.37
C PRO A 106 -9.41 -16.58 -17.14
N MET A 107 -9.25 -17.17 -15.96
CA MET A 107 -9.91 -18.43 -15.59
C MET A 107 -11.44 -18.26 -15.59
N LEU A 108 -11.95 -17.20 -14.95
CA LEU A 108 -13.39 -16.93 -14.91
C LEU A 108 -13.98 -16.70 -16.30
N LYS A 109 -13.24 -16.08 -17.22
CA LYS A 109 -13.67 -15.90 -18.61
C LYS A 109 -13.92 -17.22 -19.35
N GLN A 110 -13.28 -18.30 -18.92
CA GLN A 110 -13.47 -19.65 -19.50
C GLN A 110 -14.63 -20.41 -18.86
N VAL A 111 -14.99 -20.07 -17.62
CA VAL A 111 -15.94 -20.86 -16.81
C VAL A 111 -17.31 -20.19 -16.71
N LEU A 112 -17.35 -18.86 -16.72
CA LEU A 112 -18.62 -18.12 -16.60
C LEU A 112 -19.47 -18.22 -17.88
N PRO A 113 -20.79 -18.34 -17.75
CA PRO A 113 -21.72 -18.41 -18.89
C PRO A 113 -22.01 -17.05 -19.52
N VAL A 114 -21.28 -16.00 -19.12
CA VAL A 114 -21.43 -14.63 -19.62
C VAL A 114 -20.10 -14.13 -20.18
N GLU A 115 -20.17 -13.39 -21.28
CA GLU A 115 -18.99 -12.71 -21.80
C GLU A 115 -18.77 -11.41 -21.02
N PHE A 116 -17.56 -11.16 -20.63
CA PHE A 116 -17.16 -9.92 -19.95
C PHE A 116 -15.74 -9.50 -20.36
N SER A 117 -15.50 -8.22 -20.24
CA SER A 117 -14.20 -7.59 -20.48
C SER A 117 -13.61 -7.09 -19.17
N PHE A 118 -12.28 -7.15 -19.06
CA PHE A 118 -11.58 -6.61 -17.90
C PHE A 118 -10.29 -5.89 -18.29
N THR A 119 -9.90 -4.96 -17.46
CA THR A 119 -8.62 -4.25 -17.61
C THR A 119 -8.01 -3.93 -16.25
N MET A 120 -6.69 -3.79 -16.22
CA MET A 120 -5.94 -3.30 -15.08
C MET A 120 -5.40 -1.91 -15.40
N LEU A 121 -5.47 -0.99 -14.45
CA LEU A 121 -4.77 0.28 -14.51
C LEU A 121 -3.78 0.38 -13.36
N LYS A 122 -2.52 0.61 -13.68
CA LYS A 122 -1.46 0.96 -12.74
C LYS A 122 -1.33 2.47 -12.66
N GLY A 123 -0.72 3.00 -11.60
CA GLY A 123 -0.40 4.43 -11.53
C GLY A 123 0.39 4.88 -12.76
N ARG A 124 0.11 6.07 -13.25
CA ARG A 124 0.67 6.65 -14.50
C ARG A 124 2.19 6.49 -14.61
N GLY A 125 2.93 6.79 -13.54
CA GLY A 125 4.39 6.68 -13.50
C GLY A 125 4.95 5.26 -13.71
N ASN A 126 4.09 4.22 -13.66
CA ASN A 126 4.50 2.87 -13.98
C ASN A 126 4.57 2.58 -15.49
N TYR A 127 4.07 3.46 -16.35
CA TYR A 127 4.05 3.22 -17.80
C TYR A 127 5.13 4.02 -18.52
N LEU A 128 5.78 3.38 -19.48
CA LEU A 128 6.66 4.04 -20.42
C LEU A 128 5.89 5.02 -21.31
N CYS A 129 6.42 6.21 -21.50
CA CYS A 129 5.98 7.15 -22.54
C CYS A 129 6.93 7.09 -23.73
N THR A 130 6.49 6.55 -24.86
CA THR A 130 7.29 6.41 -26.09
C THR A 130 7.79 7.75 -26.63
N ARG A 131 6.98 8.81 -26.51
CA ARG A 131 7.34 10.18 -26.88
C ARG A 131 8.50 10.71 -26.01
N ARG A 132 8.41 10.57 -24.69
CA ARG A 132 9.48 10.98 -23.77
C ARG A 132 10.75 10.15 -23.97
N LEU A 133 10.62 8.85 -24.23
CA LEU A 133 11.76 8.00 -24.56
C LEU A 133 12.48 8.47 -25.81
N GLN A 134 11.75 8.78 -26.88
CA GLN A 134 12.33 9.30 -28.12
C GLN A 134 13.08 10.62 -27.87
N ARG A 135 12.46 11.53 -27.11
CA ARG A 135 13.07 12.81 -26.74
C ARG A 135 14.30 12.63 -25.84
N ALA A 136 14.23 11.80 -24.81
CA ALA A 136 15.37 11.51 -23.94
C ALA A 136 16.56 10.95 -24.74
N ARG A 137 16.32 10.13 -25.76
CA ARG A 137 17.35 9.64 -26.66
C ARG A 137 17.98 10.75 -27.51
N GLN A 138 17.20 11.66 -28.04
CA GLN A 138 17.70 12.77 -28.85
C GLN A 138 18.53 13.76 -28.02
N GLN A 139 18.19 13.93 -26.75
CA GLN A 139 18.80 14.89 -25.84
C GLN A 139 19.74 14.23 -24.81
N ALA A 140 20.07 12.94 -24.97
CA ALA A 140 20.82 12.17 -23.99
C ALA A 140 22.16 12.84 -23.61
N ALA A 141 22.89 13.38 -24.56
CA ALA A 141 24.18 14.03 -24.30
C ALA A 141 24.05 15.27 -23.39
N THR A 142 22.94 15.99 -23.48
CA THR A 142 22.68 17.19 -22.67
C THR A 142 22.07 16.87 -21.30
N LEU A 143 21.24 15.81 -21.22
CA LEU A 143 20.47 15.51 -20.02
C LEU A 143 21.15 14.50 -19.09
N LEU A 144 21.98 13.58 -19.64
CA LEU A 144 22.41 12.39 -18.95
C LEU A 144 23.94 12.29 -18.81
N THR A 145 24.35 11.63 -17.73
CA THR A 145 25.73 11.14 -17.52
C THR A 145 25.95 9.82 -18.25
N SER A 146 27.22 9.35 -18.37
CA SER A 146 27.53 8.10 -19.06
C SER A 146 26.82 6.85 -18.49
N PRO A 147 26.71 6.65 -17.15
CA PRO A 147 25.96 5.55 -16.59
C PRO A 147 24.45 5.64 -16.91
N GLU A 148 23.87 6.84 -16.82
CA GLU A 148 22.46 7.06 -17.14
C GLU A 148 22.15 6.85 -18.63
N MET A 149 23.09 7.14 -19.53
CA MET A 149 22.95 6.81 -20.94
C MET A 149 22.95 5.30 -21.22
N ALA A 150 23.76 4.52 -20.48
CA ALA A 150 23.73 3.07 -20.56
C ALA A 150 22.37 2.51 -20.12
N GLU A 151 21.82 3.06 -19.03
CA GLU A 151 20.50 2.69 -18.54
C GLU A 151 19.38 3.07 -19.52
N LEU A 152 19.43 4.26 -20.11
CA LEU A 152 18.49 4.67 -21.16
C LEU A 152 18.53 3.73 -22.38
N LYS A 153 19.71 3.21 -22.74
CA LYS A 153 19.85 2.20 -23.78
C LYS A 153 19.17 0.90 -23.39
N ARG A 154 19.34 0.42 -22.13
CA ARG A 154 18.66 -0.77 -21.61
C ARG A 154 17.14 -0.64 -21.70
N ILE A 155 16.60 0.51 -21.25
CA ILE A 155 15.16 0.82 -21.34
C ILE A 155 14.71 0.83 -22.82
N THR A 156 15.51 1.38 -23.72
CA THR A 156 15.19 1.43 -25.17
C THR A 156 15.10 0.03 -25.79
N GLU A 157 15.97 -0.89 -25.41
CA GLU A 157 15.93 -2.27 -25.93
C GLU A 157 14.74 -3.04 -25.33
N TRP A 158 14.43 -2.84 -24.04
CA TRP A 158 13.25 -3.40 -23.42
C TRP A 158 11.95 -2.87 -24.05
N ALA A 159 11.88 -1.59 -24.37
CA ALA A 159 10.71 -0.96 -25.00
C ALA A 159 10.29 -1.59 -26.34
N LYS A 160 11.21 -2.30 -27.02
CA LYS A 160 10.92 -3.02 -28.26
C LYS A 160 10.25 -4.39 -28.01
N LYS A 161 10.33 -4.91 -26.77
CA LYS A 161 9.86 -6.26 -26.41
C LYS A 161 8.60 -6.25 -25.57
N THR A 162 8.40 -5.19 -24.75
CA THR A 162 7.27 -5.10 -23.84
C THR A 162 5.94 -4.99 -24.59
N THR A 163 4.92 -5.61 -24.07
CA THR A 163 3.55 -5.57 -24.59
C THR A 163 2.66 -4.60 -23.84
N ASP A 164 2.87 -4.43 -22.52
CA ASP A 164 2.09 -3.53 -21.68
C ASP A 164 2.82 -2.23 -21.34
N GLY A 165 4.15 -2.22 -21.48
CA GLY A 165 4.99 -1.04 -21.25
C GLY A 165 5.05 -0.61 -19.80
N SER A 166 4.80 -1.50 -18.85
CA SER A 166 4.78 -1.17 -17.43
C SER A 166 6.08 -1.56 -16.72
N LEU A 167 6.38 -0.83 -15.63
CA LEU A 167 7.60 -1.01 -14.82
C LEU A 167 7.72 -2.43 -14.24
N SER A 168 6.60 -3.12 -14.00
CA SER A 168 6.59 -4.50 -13.50
C SER A 168 7.06 -5.54 -14.53
N ASP A 169 7.11 -5.19 -15.82
CA ASP A 169 7.64 -6.04 -16.89
C ASP A 169 9.19 -6.13 -16.90
N PHE A 170 9.86 -5.33 -16.05
CA PHE A 170 11.32 -5.41 -15.95
C PHE A 170 11.76 -6.51 -14.98
N GLU A 171 12.69 -7.34 -15.39
CA GLU A 171 13.39 -8.28 -14.49
C GLU A 171 14.20 -7.54 -13.42
N ILE A 172 14.87 -6.46 -13.80
CA ILE A 172 15.62 -5.58 -12.92
C ILE A 172 15.07 -4.18 -13.06
N THR A 173 14.52 -3.64 -11.99
CA THR A 173 13.95 -2.28 -11.94
C THR A 173 14.97 -1.25 -12.46
N PRO A 174 14.58 -0.34 -13.37
CA PRO A 174 15.47 0.70 -13.89
C PRO A 174 15.83 1.75 -12.83
N ASP A 175 16.95 2.45 -13.08
CA ASP A 175 17.31 3.60 -12.25
C ASP A 175 16.15 4.60 -12.20
N PRO A 176 15.64 4.97 -11.01
CA PRO A 176 14.50 5.88 -10.88
C PRO A 176 14.70 7.23 -11.58
N LYS A 177 15.92 7.76 -11.63
CA LYS A 177 16.24 9.04 -12.29
C LYS A 177 16.06 8.94 -13.79
N VAL A 178 16.48 7.81 -14.40
CA VAL A 178 16.34 7.60 -15.84
C VAL A 178 14.92 7.22 -16.19
N TRP A 179 14.26 6.42 -15.34
CA TRP A 179 12.85 6.07 -15.53
C TRP A 179 11.94 7.30 -15.52
N ASP A 180 12.17 8.24 -14.61
CA ASP A 180 11.40 9.49 -14.54
C ASP A 180 11.52 10.36 -15.80
N LEU A 181 12.60 10.23 -16.58
CA LEU A 181 12.73 10.90 -17.87
C LEU A 181 11.82 10.34 -18.96
N VAL A 182 11.43 9.09 -18.85
CA VAL A 182 10.76 8.33 -19.89
C VAL A 182 9.37 7.81 -19.51
N ASN A 183 9.00 7.87 -18.23
CA ASN A 183 7.69 7.41 -17.79
C ASN A 183 6.55 8.32 -18.29
N SER A 184 5.32 7.85 -18.19
CA SER A 184 4.13 8.67 -18.45
C SER A 184 3.87 9.58 -17.25
N GLU A 185 3.63 10.84 -17.54
CA GLU A 185 3.50 11.88 -16.52
C GLU A 185 2.28 12.77 -16.77
N ARG A 186 1.66 13.29 -15.69
CA ARG A 186 0.55 14.25 -15.75
C ARG A 186 1.04 15.51 -16.47
N GLY A 187 0.19 16.14 -17.24
CA GLY A 187 0.55 17.32 -18.05
C GLY A 187 1.35 17.01 -19.33
N LEU A 188 2.21 15.97 -19.32
CA LEU A 188 3.03 15.59 -20.49
C LEU A 188 2.42 14.48 -21.35
N CYS A 189 1.51 13.71 -20.79
CA CYS A 189 0.79 12.65 -21.49
C CYS A 189 -0.72 12.87 -21.36
N SER A 190 -1.35 13.32 -22.42
CA SER A 190 -2.80 13.50 -22.55
C SER A 190 -3.34 12.73 -23.74
N SER A 191 -4.66 12.55 -23.82
CA SER A 191 -5.32 11.93 -24.98
C SER A 191 -5.05 12.71 -26.27
N LYS A 192 -4.94 14.03 -26.20
CA LYS A 192 -4.62 14.89 -27.34
C LYS A 192 -3.20 14.67 -27.87
N LEU A 193 -2.22 14.51 -26.97
CA LEU A 193 -0.80 14.41 -27.31
C LEU A 193 -0.34 12.99 -27.61
N CYS A 194 -0.96 12.01 -26.98
CA CYS A 194 -0.50 10.62 -27.00
C CYS A 194 -1.63 9.61 -27.28
N GLY A 195 -2.86 10.06 -27.48
CA GLY A 195 -4.02 9.21 -27.78
C GLY A 195 -4.05 8.73 -29.23
N HIS A 196 -5.09 7.97 -29.60
CA HIS A 196 -5.23 7.34 -30.92
C HIS A 196 -5.22 8.31 -32.11
N SER A 197 -5.63 9.56 -31.92
CA SER A 197 -5.65 10.60 -32.96
C SER A 197 -4.38 11.48 -32.98
N SER A 198 -3.43 11.21 -32.09
CA SER A 198 -2.17 11.98 -31.98
C SER A 198 -1.20 11.68 -33.13
N ASP A 199 -0.24 12.58 -33.35
CA ASP A 199 0.80 12.37 -34.36
C ASP A 199 1.69 11.17 -34.05
N ILE A 200 1.87 10.84 -32.78
CA ILE A 200 2.57 9.63 -32.33
C ILE A 200 1.85 8.37 -32.82
N ALA A 201 0.54 8.34 -32.68
CA ALA A 201 -0.26 7.21 -33.17
C ALA A 201 -0.22 7.11 -34.70
N LYS A 202 -0.23 8.23 -35.42
CA LYS A 202 -0.05 8.28 -36.89
C LYS A 202 1.32 7.75 -37.33
N MET A 203 2.36 7.88 -36.48
CA MET A 203 3.68 7.29 -36.70
C MET A 203 3.78 5.81 -36.32
N GLY A 204 2.65 5.17 -35.96
CA GLY A 204 2.61 3.77 -35.55
C GLY A 204 3.15 3.51 -34.14
N GLN A 205 3.37 4.55 -33.33
CA GLN A 205 3.83 4.41 -31.96
C GLN A 205 2.65 4.40 -30.99
N THR A 206 2.72 3.54 -29.98
CA THR A 206 1.65 3.38 -29.00
C THR A 206 2.04 4.03 -27.67
N CYS A 207 1.17 4.87 -27.13
CA CYS A 207 1.26 5.28 -25.74
C CYS A 207 0.63 4.19 -24.86
N PHE A 208 1.43 3.49 -24.07
CA PHE A 208 1.00 2.40 -23.22
C PHE A 208 -0.06 2.85 -22.19
N TYR A 209 0.17 4.00 -21.53
CA TYR A 209 -0.78 4.56 -20.57
C TYR A 209 -2.13 4.92 -21.20
N GLN A 210 -2.14 5.63 -22.34
CA GLN A 210 -3.41 5.99 -23.01
C GLN A 210 -4.14 4.76 -23.54
N ARG A 211 -3.42 3.73 -23.98
CA ARG A 211 -3.99 2.45 -24.35
C ARG A 211 -4.61 1.73 -23.14
N ALA A 212 -3.94 1.73 -21.99
CA ALA A 212 -4.50 1.16 -20.76
C ALA A 212 -5.73 1.96 -20.31
N ARG A 213 -5.66 3.30 -20.35
CA ARG A 213 -6.78 4.18 -19.99
C ARG A 213 -7.99 4.03 -20.91
N SER A 214 -7.80 3.94 -22.21
CA SER A 214 -8.92 3.79 -23.15
C SER A 214 -9.71 2.49 -22.93
N ARG A 215 -9.04 1.42 -22.46
CA ARG A 215 -9.70 0.16 -22.14
C ARG A 215 -10.65 0.26 -20.95
N ILE A 216 -10.45 1.25 -20.06
CA ILE A 216 -11.33 1.45 -18.90
C ILE A 216 -12.76 1.71 -19.34
N LEU A 217 -12.96 2.48 -20.41
CA LEU A 217 -14.29 2.87 -20.87
C LEU A 217 -15.14 1.68 -21.31
N SER A 218 -14.51 0.68 -21.90
CA SER A 218 -15.19 -0.53 -22.44
C SER A 218 -15.11 -1.74 -21.52
N ALA A 219 -14.42 -1.66 -20.39
CA ALA A 219 -14.27 -2.79 -19.48
C ALA A 219 -15.44 -2.89 -18.50
N ASP A 220 -15.96 -4.11 -18.31
CA ASP A 220 -16.94 -4.42 -17.27
C ASP A 220 -16.28 -4.53 -15.90
N VAL A 221 -15.00 -4.93 -15.85
CA VAL A 221 -14.22 -5.04 -14.61
C VAL A 221 -12.93 -4.23 -14.73
N LEU A 222 -12.74 -3.28 -13.80
CA LEU A 222 -11.53 -2.47 -13.67
C LEU A 222 -10.78 -2.86 -12.40
N VAL A 223 -9.51 -3.26 -12.53
CA VAL A 223 -8.66 -3.60 -11.40
C VAL A 223 -7.66 -2.49 -11.13
N LEU A 224 -7.64 -2.00 -9.88
CA LEU A 224 -6.80 -0.91 -9.39
C LEU A 224 -6.07 -1.31 -8.10
N ASN A 225 -5.10 -0.49 -7.66
CA ASN A 225 -4.68 -0.52 -6.26
C ASN A 225 -5.32 0.62 -5.45
N HIS A 226 -5.31 0.49 -4.11
CA HIS A 226 -5.95 1.49 -3.24
C HIS A 226 -5.39 2.90 -3.43
N SER A 227 -4.08 3.04 -3.65
CA SER A 227 -3.47 4.37 -3.86
C SER A 227 -4.01 5.04 -5.13
N LEU A 228 -4.12 4.28 -6.22
CA LEU A 228 -4.68 4.79 -7.47
C LEU A 228 -6.19 5.03 -7.35
N PHE A 229 -6.90 4.14 -6.63
CA PHE A 229 -8.32 4.30 -6.34
C PHE A 229 -8.60 5.65 -5.66
N PHE A 230 -7.88 5.97 -4.56
CA PHE A 230 -8.02 7.24 -3.88
C PHE A 230 -7.60 8.44 -4.75
N SER A 231 -6.56 8.29 -5.57
CA SER A 231 -6.17 9.34 -6.53
C SER A 231 -7.25 9.65 -7.58
N LEU A 232 -8.07 8.68 -7.94
CA LEU A 232 -9.16 8.83 -8.91
C LEU A 232 -10.48 9.28 -8.26
N LEU A 233 -10.62 9.12 -6.94
CA LEU A 233 -11.76 9.65 -6.19
C LEU A 233 -11.86 11.18 -6.19
N GLY A 234 -10.77 11.88 -6.55
CA GLY A 234 -10.68 13.33 -6.57
C GLY A 234 -10.55 13.95 -5.17
N ASP A 235 -10.21 15.25 -5.09
CA ASP A 235 -10.13 16.00 -3.84
C ASP A 235 -11.33 16.92 -3.69
N ASP A 236 -12.01 16.90 -2.52
CA ASP A 236 -13.20 17.73 -2.23
C ASP A 236 -12.84 19.19 -1.91
N GLY A 237 -11.58 19.57 -1.98
CA GLY A 237 -11.10 20.86 -1.47
C GLY A 237 -11.35 22.08 -2.35
N ARG A 238 -11.94 21.93 -3.55
CA ARG A 238 -12.13 23.05 -4.47
C ARG A 238 -13.57 23.12 -4.95
N GLU A 239 -14.31 24.03 -4.38
CA GLU A 239 -15.67 24.40 -4.84
C GLU A 239 -15.67 25.13 -6.19
N ASP A 240 -14.52 25.59 -6.69
CA ASP A 240 -14.40 26.52 -7.83
C ASP A 240 -13.65 25.98 -9.05
N ASP A 241 -13.15 24.73 -9.06
CA ASP A 241 -12.53 24.19 -10.27
C ASP A 241 -13.56 23.44 -11.12
N GLU A 242 -13.68 23.84 -12.41
CA GLU A 242 -14.37 23.04 -13.42
C GLU A 242 -13.86 21.59 -13.33
N PRO A 243 -14.74 20.57 -13.40
CA PRO A 243 -14.34 19.19 -13.28
C PRO A 243 -13.26 18.92 -14.34
N ASN A 244 -12.04 18.71 -13.89
CA ASN A 244 -10.96 18.28 -14.76
C ASN A 244 -11.43 17.02 -15.46
N GLU A 245 -11.40 16.93 -16.77
CA GLU A 245 -11.83 15.76 -17.56
C GLU A 245 -11.15 14.45 -17.09
N GLU A 246 -10.16 14.52 -16.21
CA GLU A 246 -9.42 13.42 -15.60
C GLU A 246 -9.90 13.05 -14.18
N GLU A 247 -10.61 13.92 -13.48
CA GLU A 247 -11.17 13.70 -12.14
C GLU A 247 -12.65 13.35 -12.29
N GLY A 248 -13.03 12.12 -11.95
CA GLY A 248 -14.42 11.70 -11.98
C GLY A 248 -14.77 10.57 -12.94
N VAL A 249 -13.77 9.82 -13.42
CA VAL A 249 -13.99 8.63 -14.25
C VAL A 249 -14.62 7.48 -13.44
N LEU A 250 -14.63 7.57 -12.11
CA LEU A 250 -15.22 6.58 -11.22
C LEU A 250 -16.51 7.16 -10.61
N PHE A 251 -17.58 6.37 -10.58
CA PHE A 251 -18.81 6.50 -9.77
C PHE A 251 -20.12 6.94 -10.41
N GLN A 252 -20.24 7.37 -11.64
CA GLN A 252 -21.60 7.69 -12.15
C GLN A 252 -22.49 6.46 -12.37
N ASN A 253 -21.92 5.27 -12.64
CA ASN A 253 -22.64 3.98 -12.78
C ASN A 253 -21.81 2.80 -12.29
N ASP A 254 -20.83 3.02 -11.43
CA ASP A 254 -19.90 1.99 -11.00
C ASP A 254 -20.26 1.50 -9.59
N PHE A 255 -19.76 0.35 -9.21
CA PHE A 255 -19.73 -0.12 -7.83
C PHE A 255 -18.33 -0.58 -7.47
N VAL A 256 -18.02 -0.60 -6.17
CA VAL A 256 -16.64 -0.76 -5.70
C VAL A 256 -16.50 -1.98 -4.81
N ILE A 257 -15.44 -2.76 -5.04
CA ILE A 257 -14.99 -3.80 -4.13
C ILE A 257 -13.57 -3.48 -3.67
N LEU A 258 -13.40 -3.33 -2.38
CA LEU A 258 -12.14 -3.02 -1.73
C LEU A 258 -11.63 -4.30 -1.05
N ASP A 259 -10.71 -4.99 -1.72
CA ASP A 259 -10.07 -6.19 -1.20
C ASP A 259 -8.85 -5.82 -0.33
N GLU A 260 -8.53 -6.63 0.67
CA GLU A 260 -7.55 -6.31 1.73
C GLU A 260 -7.88 -4.98 2.44
N ALA A 261 -9.17 -4.81 2.76
CA ALA A 261 -9.77 -3.58 3.26
C ALA A 261 -9.13 -3.04 4.56
N HIS A 262 -8.45 -3.87 5.34
CA HIS A 262 -7.69 -3.46 6.52
C HIS A 262 -6.60 -2.40 6.22
N ASN A 263 -6.20 -2.24 4.95
CA ASN A 263 -5.22 -1.24 4.52
C ASN A 263 -5.83 0.10 4.09
N ILE A 264 -7.15 0.22 4.01
CA ILE A 264 -7.83 1.41 3.47
C ILE A 264 -7.55 2.64 4.32
N GLY A 265 -7.68 2.56 5.64
CA GLY A 265 -7.43 3.68 6.53
C GLY A 265 -6.02 4.27 6.38
N PRO A 266 -4.95 3.45 6.51
CA PRO A 266 -3.58 3.92 6.30
C PRO A 266 -3.30 4.49 4.90
N VAL A 267 -3.88 3.90 3.85
CA VAL A 267 -3.70 4.41 2.48
C VAL A 267 -4.43 5.74 2.28
N ALA A 268 -5.67 5.85 2.77
CA ALA A 268 -6.45 7.07 2.72
C ALA A 268 -5.77 8.21 3.50
N SER A 269 -5.27 7.95 4.72
CA SER A 269 -4.54 8.93 5.52
C SER A 269 -3.31 9.48 4.78
N ARG A 270 -2.57 8.60 4.11
CA ARG A 270 -1.40 9.01 3.31
C ARG A 270 -1.78 9.80 2.08
N HIS A 271 -2.91 9.47 1.45
CA HIS A 271 -3.39 10.15 0.25
C HIS A 271 -3.96 11.55 0.55
N MET A 272 -4.66 11.68 1.69
CA MET A 272 -5.21 12.96 2.17
C MET A 272 -4.16 13.82 2.88
N GLY A 273 -2.99 13.26 3.12
CA GLY A 273 -1.89 13.94 3.79
C GLY A 273 -0.98 14.69 2.84
N LEU A 274 -0.05 15.40 3.45
CA LEU A 274 1.05 16.12 2.79
C LEU A 274 2.36 15.38 3.00
N SER A 275 3.22 15.34 1.97
CA SER A 275 4.60 14.89 2.13
C SER A 275 5.51 15.66 1.17
N VAL A 276 6.42 16.47 1.71
CA VAL A 276 7.44 17.21 0.94
C VAL A 276 8.82 16.88 1.49
N SER A 277 9.67 16.25 0.68
CA SER A 277 11.02 15.89 1.12
C SER A 277 12.10 16.78 0.48
N SER A 278 13.20 16.96 1.20
CA SER A 278 14.42 17.61 0.69
C SER A 278 14.92 16.93 -0.60
N GLY A 279 14.75 15.59 -0.67
CA GLY A 279 15.07 14.81 -1.86
C GLY A 279 14.21 15.16 -3.06
N GLN A 280 12.89 15.32 -2.89
CA GLN A 280 11.96 15.71 -3.95
C GLN A 280 12.24 17.14 -4.46
N VAL A 281 12.46 18.09 -3.56
CA VAL A 281 12.79 19.48 -3.94
C VAL A 281 14.10 19.50 -4.73
N ARG A 282 15.15 18.88 -4.19
CA ARG A 282 16.47 18.77 -4.85
C ARG A 282 16.35 18.11 -6.22
N PHE A 283 15.61 17.02 -6.34
CA PHE A 283 15.41 16.29 -7.58
C PHE A 283 14.75 17.16 -8.66
N ASN A 284 13.66 17.86 -8.34
CA ASN A 284 12.96 18.73 -9.27
C ASN A 284 13.83 19.91 -9.72
N LEU A 285 14.55 20.56 -8.79
CA LEU A 285 15.46 21.66 -9.12
C LEU A 285 16.62 21.19 -10.00
N GLN A 286 17.26 20.04 -9.68
CA GLN A 286 18.35 19.49 -10.48
C GLN A 286 17.92 19.03 -11.87
N ARG A 287 16.66 18.63 -12.05
CA ARG A 287 16.10 18.34 -13.37
C ARG A 287 15.95 19.59 -14.24
N LEU A 288 15.61 20.70 -13.61
CA LEU A 288 15.61 22.00 -14.29
C LEU A 288 17.03 22.46 -14.62
N TRP A 289 17.91 22.44 -13.62
CA TRP A 289 19.31 22.81 -13.78
C TRP A 289 20.18 22.22 -12.66
N ASN A 290 21.22 21.50 -13.04
CA ASN A 290 22.22 21.00 -12.10
C ASN A 290 23.55 21.73 -12.29
N PRO A 291 23.94 22.64 -11.38
CA PRO A 291 25.14 23.45 -11.52
C PRO A 291 26.45 22.62 -11.50
N LYS A 292 26.46 21.45 -10.85
CA LYS A 292 27.63 20.57 -10.79
C LYS A 292 27.95 19.89 -12.12
N THR A 293 26.92 19.55 -12.90
CA THR A 293 27.09 18.85 -14.18
C THR A 293 26.86 19.74 -15.39
N GLY A 294 26.34 20.96 -15.21
CA GLY A 294 25.93 21.87 -16.28
C GLY A 294 24.78 21.32 -17.13
N LYS A 295 23.96 20.42 -16.58
CA LYS A 295 22.89 19.71 -17.30
C LYS A 295 21.52 20.01 -16.70
N GLY A 296 20.48 19.89 -17.53
CA GLY A 296 19.09 20.10 -17.17
C GLY A 296 18.26 20.72 -18.29
N LEU A 297 16.95 20.81 -18.09
CA LEU A 297 16.00 21.31 -19.08
C LEU A 297 16.33 22.75 -19.52
N LEU A 298 16.72 23.62 -18.60
CA LEU A 298 17.07 25.01 -18.86
C LEU A 298 18.38 25.19 -19.67
N GLY A 299 19.25 24.19 -19.63
CA GLY A 299 20.43 24.13 -20.46
C GLY A 299 20.13 24.09 -21.97
N LEU A 300 18.98 23.57 -22.36
CA LEU A 300 18.50 23.53 -23.74
C LEU A 300 18.05 24.93 -24.23
N LEU A 301 17.54 25.75 -23.31
CA LEU A 301 16.93 27.03 -23.60
C LEU A 301 17.91 28.22 -23.52
N ARG A 302 19.07 28.01 -22.89
CA ARG A 302 20.07 29.05 -22.59
C ARG A 302 19.50 30.23 -21.78
N GLU A 303 18.52 30.00 -20.93
CA GLU A 303 17.82 30.99 -20.12
C GLU A 303 18.57 31.27 -18.80
N ALA A 304 19.52 32.23 -18.86
CA ALA A 304 20.39 32.57 -17.73
C ALA A 304 19.62 33.02 -16.47
N LYS A 305 18.49 33.72 -16.62
CA LYS A 305 17.66 34.18 -15.51
C LYS A 305 16.99 32.99 -14.78
N ALA A 306 16.40 32.07 -15.55
CA ALA A 306 15.77 30.89 -14.98
C ALA A 306 16.80 29.97 -14.30
N THR A 307 17.96 29.78 -14.90
CA THR A 307 19.08 29.03 -14.33
C THR A 307 19.49 29.61 -12.99
N ARG A 308 19.67 30.94 -12.89
CA ARG A 308 20.04 31.59 -11.63
C ARG A 308 18.96 31.44 -10.55
N SER A 309 17.68 31.58 -10.92
CA SER A 309 16.58 31.35 -9.95
C SER A 309 16.57 29.92 -9.40
N VAL A 310 16.93 28.91 -10.19
CA VAL A 310 17.06 27.53 -9.74
C VAL A 310 18.27 27.34 -8.82
N GLU A 311 19.40 28.00 -9.09
CA GLU A 311 20.58 27.98 -8.23
C GLU A 311 20.29 28.63 -6.88
N ASP A 312 19.63 29.80 -6.86
CA ASP A 312 19.20 30.48 -5.65
C ASP A 312 18.21 29.62 -4.84
N ALA A 313 17.24 28.99 -5.49
CA ALA A 313 16.29 28.10 -4.83
C ALA A 313 16.97 26.82 -4.28
N SER A 314 18.00 26.32 -4.98
CA SER A 314 18.76 25.17 -4.51
C SER A 314 19.59 25.52 -3.25
N ALA A 315 20.17 26.71 -3.18
CA ALA A 315 20.87 27.19 -1.99
C ALA A 315 19.87 27.40 -0.83
N ALA A 316 18.73 28.03 -1.10
CA ALA A 316 17.67 28.24 -0.10
C ALA A 316 17.12 26.90 0.44
N MET A 317 16.96 25.89 -0.41
CA MET A 317 16.54 24.54 0.01
C MET A 317 17.54 23.89 0.98
N GLU A 318 18.85 23.95 0.68
CA GLU A 318 19.87 23.39 1.57
C GLU A 318 19.87 24.13 2.92
N GLN A 319 19.73 25.46 2.90
CA GLN A 319 19.63 26.26 4.12
C GLN A 319 18.38 25.90 4.92
N PHE A 320 17.20 25.91 4.31
CA PHE A 320 15.91 25.63 4.93
C PHE A 320 15.91 24.25 5.64
N PHE A 321 16.29 23.20 4.93
CA PHE A 321 16.32 21.87 5.53
C PHE A 321 17.44 21.71 6.57
N GLY A 322 18.54 22.44 6.43
CA GLY A 322 19.58 22.49 7.47
C GLY A 322 19.10 23.17 8.76
N GLU A 323 18.44 24.32 8.65
CA GLU A 323 17.82 25.01 9.80
C GLU A 323 16.71 24.17 10.44
N LEU A 324 15.89 23.49 9.61
CA LEU A 324 14.87 22.55 10.07
C LEU A 324 15.46 21.40 10.87
N GLU A 325 16.57 20.84 10.42
CA GLU A 325 17.23 19.74 11.13
C GLU A 325 17.70 20.19 12.52
N VAL A 326 18.33 21.35 12.61
CA VAL A 326 18.79 21.93 13.90
C VAL A 326 17.60 22.20 14.83
N ALA A 327 16.55 22.83 14.33
CA ALA A 327 15.34 23.10 15.12
C ALA A 327 14.66 21.81 15.61
N CYS A 328 14.63 20.77 14.77
CA CYS A 328 14.10 19.46 15.16
C CYS A 328 14.99 18.75 16.19
N ASP A 329 16.30 18.87 16.11
CA ASP A 329 17.22 18.29 17.10
C ASP A 329 17.00 18.97 18.46
N GLU A 330 16.89 20.30 18.51
CA GLU A 330 16.56 21.05 19.73
C GLU A 330 15.18 20.68 20.30
N LEU A 331 14.17 20.58 19.43
CA LEU A 331 12.81 20.17 19.83
C LEU A 331 12.81 18.74 20.40
N SER A 332 13.57 17.82 19.80
CA SER A 332 13.71 16.45 20.28
C SER A 332 14.34 16.38 21.67
N GLU A 333 15.36 17.21 21.96
CA GLU A 333 15.98 17.29 23.28
C GLU A 333 14.99 17.82 24.35
N GLN A 334 14.19 18.84 24.00
CA GLN A 334 13.16 19.38 24.87
C GLN A 334 12.07 18.34 25.18
N GLN A 335 11.60 17.61 24.16
CA GLN A 335 10.57 16.57 24.32
C GLN A 335 11.10 15.37 25.13
N ALA A 336 12.37 14.99 24.97
CA ALA A 336 13.00 13.91 25.75
C ALA A 336 13.05 14.24 27.25
N GLY A 337 13.20 15.53 27.61
CA GLY A 337 13.18 16.00 29.00
C GLY A 337 11.79 15.95 29.64
N SER A 338 10.71 15.96 28.85
CA SER A 338 9.32 16.01 29.31
C SER A 338 8.53 14.69 29.13
N SER A 339 9.15 13.66 28.53
CA SER A 339 8.47 12.41 28.18
C SER A 339 8.04 11.59 29.40
N LYS A 340 6.76 11.30 29.52
CA LYS A 340 6.16 10.40 30.53
C LYS A 340 6.64 8.94 30.39
N PHE A 341 7.27 8.56 29.28
CA PHE A 341 7.70 7.19 28.94
C PHE A 341 9.19 6.93 29.09
N GLY A 342 9.94 7.80 29.78
CA GLY A 342 11.37 7.59 30.09
C GLY A 342 12.26 7.69 28.85
N GLY A 343 12.32 8.85 28.23
CA GLY A 343 13.14 9.09 27.04
C GLY A 343 14.65 8.99 27.35
N ASN A 344 15.35 8.17 26.58
CA ASN A 344 16.80 8.08 26.63
C ASN A 344 17.37 9.34 25.95
N LYS A 345 18.11 10.17 26.67
CA LYS A 345 18.66 11.46 26.20
C LYS A 345 19.57 11.39 24.98
N ASN A 346 19.97 10.18 24.54
CA ASN A 346 20.82 9.94 23.36
C ASN A 346 20.06 9.28 22.20
N ARG A 347 18.73 9.33 22.17
CA ARG A 347 17.95 8.70 21.09
C ARG A 347 17.97 9.61 19.86
N VAL A 348 18.56 9.14 18.77
CA VAL A 348 18.42 9.77 17.45
C VAL A 348 16.96 9.61 17.02
N TRP A 349 16.26 10.73 16.82
CA TRP A 349 14.88 10.70 16.34
C TRP A 349 14.84 10.32 14.85
N LYS A 350 13.82 9.59 14.50
CA LYS A 350 13.51 9.22 13.11
C LYS A 350 12.27 9.95 12.60
N GLU A 351 11.29 10.07 13.47
CA GLU A 351 10.04 10.80 13.27
C GLU A 351 9.85 11.71 14.46
N LEU A 352 9.59 12.98 14.21
CA LEU A 352 9.44 13.98 15.27
C LEU A 352 8.20 14.81 15.03
N ARG A 353 7.26 14.78 15.97
CA ARG A 353 6.04 15.57 15.90
C ARG A 353 6.33 17.06 16.14
N VAL A 354 5.76 17.90 15.26
CA VAL A 354 5.82 19.35 15.34
C VAL A 354 4.44 19.88 15.74
N ARG A 355 4.36 20.53 16.89
CA ARG A 355 3.08 21.00 17.48
C ARG A 355 2.87 22.50 17.36
N GLN A 356 3.86 23.23 16.89
CA GLN A 356 3.83 24.69 16.73
C GLN A 356 3.97 25.07 15.28
N SER A 357 3.20 26.06 14.84
CA SER A 357 3.39 26.71 13.56
C SER A 357 4.72 27.47 13.55
N ASP A 358 5.24 27.71 12.37
CA ASP A 358 6.43 28.51 12.11
C ASP A 358 7.65 28.08 12.96
N LEU A 359 7.91 26.74 13.00
CA LEU A 359 9.06 26.16 13.72
C LEU A 359 10.38 26.78 13.28
N ILE A 360 10.49 27.17 12.02
CA ILE A 360 11.58 27.92 11.41
C ILE A 360 11.02 28.97 10.46
N ASP A 361 11.85 29.96 10.12
CA ASP A 361 11.48 30.98 9.12
C ASP A 361 11.31 30.36 7.73
N ASP A 362 10.31 30.83 6.99
CA ASP A 362 10.09 30.40 5.60
C ASP A 362 11.08 31.06 4.65
N THR A 363 12.23 30.47 4.49
CA THR A 363 13.28 30.90 3.56
C THR A 363 13.16 30.24 2.17
N LEU A 364 12.21 29.30 1.97
CA LEU A 364 12.14 28.45 0.77
C LEU A 364 10.99 28.83 -0.19
N THR A 365 9.82 29.22 0.29
CA THR A 365 8.65 29.43 -0.59
C THR A 365 8.83 30.58 -1.57
N LEU A 366 9.49 31.67 -1.18
CA LEU A 366 9.76 32.79 -2.09
C LEU A 366 10.77 32.43 -3.19
N PRO A 367 11.92 31.79 -2.94
CA PRO A 367 12.78 31.26 -4.00
C PRO A 367 12.07 30.31 -4.97
N LEU A 368 11.24 29.38 -4.46
CA LEU A 368 10.44 28.50 -5.31
C LEU A 368 9.43 29.27 -6.18
N GLN A 369 8.82 30.34 -5.66
CA GLN A 369 7.94 31.20 -6.43
C GLN A 369 8.70 31.92 -7.57
N ARG A 370 9.92 32.39 -7.32
CA ARG A 370 10.78 33.00 -8.35
C ARG A 370 11.16 32.01 -9.47
N VAL A 371 11.41 30.76 -9.10
CA VAL A 371 11.58 29.68 -10.09
C VAL A 371 10.33 29.54 -10.95
N ARG A 372 9.14 29.46 -10.34
CA ARG A 372 7.87 29.37 -11.08
C ARG A 372 7.67 30.50 -12.08
N GLU A 373 7.93 31.76 -11.67
CA GLU A 373 7.82 32.92 -12.51
C GLU A 373 8.82 32.88 -13.69
N ALA A 374 10.05 32.44 -13.41
CA ALA A 374 11.07 32.26 -14.45
C ALA A 374 10.71 31.13 -15.44
N LEU A 375 10.09 30.03 -14.96
CA LEU A 375 9.60 28.95 -15.83
C LEU A 375 8.46 29.42 -16.75
N VAL A 376 7.54 30.25 -16.24
CA VAL A 376 6.48 30.86 -17.10
C VAL A 376 7.10 31.72 -18.20
N GLN A 377 8.07 32.59 -17.87
CA GLN A 377 8.76 33.42 -18.86
C GLN A 377 9.50 32.57 -19.90
N ALA A 378 10.21 31.51 -19.45
CA ALA A 378 10.92 30.61 -20.36
C ALA A 378 9.95 29.82 -21.27
N ARG A 379 8.77 29.43 -20.75
CA ARG A 379 7.72 28.77 -21.53
C ARG A 379 7.18 29.70 -22.62
N ASP A 380 6.88 30.93 -22.27
CA ASP A 380 6.32 31.91 -23.20
C ASP A 380 7.34 32.37 -24.27
N GLY A 381 8.63 32.15 -24.01
CA GLY A 381 9.74 32.43 -24.96
C GLY A 381 10.15 31.25 -25.83
N THR A 382 9.52 30.07 -25.71
CA THR A 382 9.88 28.89 -26.53
C THR A 382 8.81 28.53 -27.55
N ASP A 383 9.23 28.28 -28.79
CA ASP A 383 8.38 27.80 -29.89
C ASP A 383 8.22 26.25 -29.84
N ASP A 384 9.06 25.56 -29.06
CA ASP A 384 8.98 24.10 -28.93
C ASP A 384 7.87 23.71 -27.94
N VAL A 385 6.76 23.22 -28.49
CA VAL A 385 5.57 22.80 -27.74
C VAL A 385 5.89 21.78 -26.63
N ASP A 386 6.82 20.85 -26.89
CA ASP A 386 7.19 19.82 -25.94
C ASP A 386 7.95 20.40 -24.76
N THR A 387 8.91 21.30 -25.04
CA THR A 387 9.64 22.02 -23.97
C THR A 387 8.70 22.93 -23.18
N GLY A 388 7.77 23.62 -23.85
CA GLY A 388 6.78 24.45 -23.19
C GLY A 388 5.90 23.65 -22.21
N GLN A 389 5.50 22.46 -22.58
CA GLN A 389 4.73 21.57 -21.70
C GLN A 389 5.56 21.03 -20.52
N GLU A 390 6.83 20.66 -20.73
CA GLU A 390 7.71 20.28 -19.61
C GLU A 390 7.90 21.43 -18.62
N LEU A 391 8.11 22.65 -19.11
CA LEU A 391 8.21 23.83 -18.25
C LEU A 391 6.92 24.08 -17.45
N ALA A 392 5.75 23.91 -18.09
CA ALA A 392 4.46 24.03 -17.41
C ALA A 392 4.30 22.96 -16.29
N GLU A 393 4.70 21.71 -16.57
CA GLU A 393 4.66 20.66 -15.57
C GLU A 393 5.62 20.89 -14.41
N PHE A 394 6.85 21.35 -14.68
CA PHE A 394 7.77 21.73 -13.59
C PHE A 394 7.25 22.94 -12.80
N ASN A 395 6.59 23.92 -13.44
CA ASN A 395 5.94 25.01 -12.74
C ASN A 395 4.85 24.51 -11.78
N ARG A 396 4.03 23.54 -12.20
CA ARG A 396 3.02 22.89 -11.36
C ARG A 396 3.68 22.16 -10.16
N ARG A 397 4.67 21.30 -10.42
CA ARG A 397 5.40 20.55 -9.38
C ARG A 397 6.06 21.44 -8.35
N VAL A 398 6.77 22.49 -8.81
CA VAL A 398 7.39 23.47 -7.90
C VAL A 398 6.32 24.21 -7.10
N GLY A 399 5.14 24.46 -7.72
CA GLY A 399 3.98 25.03 -7.03
C GLY A 399 3.47 24.13 -5.91
N GLU A 400 3.29 22.85 -6.16
CA GLU A 400 2.86 21.88 -5.15
C GLU A 400 3.87 21.76 -3.99
N LEU A 401 5.16 21.71 -4.29
CA LEU A 401 6.21 21.72 -3.27
C LEU A 401 6.17 22.99 -2.43
N ARG A 402 5.98 24.16 -3.06
CA ARG A 402 5.85 25.44 -2.38
C ARG A 402 4.64 25.47 -1.43
N GLU A 403 3.47 25.08 -1.93
CA GLU A 403 2.25 25.03 -1.10
C GLU A 403 2.41 24.01 0.04
N GLY A 404 3.03 22.86 -0.21
CA GLY A 404 3.29 21.89 0.82
C GLY A 404 4.19 22.41 1.95
N VAL A 405 5.25 23.15 1.62
CA VAL A 405 6.11 23.80 2.63
C VAL A 405 5.30 24.83 3.43
N LYS A 406 4.52 25.68 2.73
CA LYS A 406 3.70 26.69 3.36
C LYS A 406 2.66 26.07 4.34
N LEU A 407 1.92 25.06 3.88
CA LEU A 407 0.92 24.36 4.71
C LEU A 407 1.52 23.69 5.93
N PHE A 408 2.73 23.09 5.77
CA PHE A 408 3.43 22.50 6.90
C PHE A 408 3.82 23.56 7.95
N LEU A 409 4.35 24.69 7.54
CA LEU A 409 4.78 25.76 8.46
C LEU A 409 3.59 26.44 9.13
N SER A 410 2.53 26.77 8.38
CA SER A 410 1.35 27.46 8.93
C SER A 410 0.50 26.59 9.85
N GLN A 411 0.51 25.27 9.66
CA GLN A 411 -0.33 24.31 10.40
C GLN A 411 -1.81 24.75 10.49
N GLU A 412 -2.39 25.22 9.39
CA GLU A 412 -3.75 25.81 9.35
C GLU A 412 -4.87 24.80 9.69
N SER A 413 -4.59 23.48 9.62
CA SER A 413 -5.59 22.44 9.80
C SER A 413 -5.48 21.81 11.20
N ASP A 414 -6.46 22.06 12.06
CA ASP A 414 -6.50 21.55 13.43
C ASP A 414 -6.74 20.03 13.50
N ASP A 415 -7.27 19.42 12.45
CA ASP A 415 -7.53 17.98 12.35
C ASP A 415 -6.32 17.19 11.82
N HIS A 416 -5.21 17.86 11.48
CA HIS A 416 -3.99 17.25 10.99
C HIS A 416 -2.90 17.13 12.05
N VAL A 417 -2.08 16.11 11.91
CA VAL A 417 -0.83 15.94 12.66
C VAL A 417 0.32 16.29 11.74
N TYR A 418 1.24 17.11 12.23
CA TYR A 418 2.43 17.55 11.50
C TYR A 418 3.67 16.93 12.12
N TRP A 419 4.57 16.40 11.27
CA TRP A 419 5.83 15.82 11.74
C TRP A 419 6.93 15.89 10.69
N VAL A 420 8.17 15.82 11.15
CA VAL A 420 9.36 15.69 10.30
C VAL A 420 9.89 14.26 10.40
N GLU A 421 10.27 13.67 9.27
CA GLU A 421 10.85 12.33 9.19
C GLU A 421 12.26 12.39 8.61
N LYS A 422 13.22 11.67 9.25
CA LYS A 422 14.55 11.38 8.71
C LYS A 422 14.56 10.05 7.97
N SER A 423 14.93 10.06 6.68
CA SER A 423 14.98 8.87 5.84
C SER A 423 16.25 8.83 4.97
N GLY A 424 16.38 7.78 4.15
CA GLY A 424 17.55 7.57 3.30
C GLY A 424 18.76 6.97 4.03
N LYS A 425 19.84 6.71 3.28
CA LYS A 425 21.11 6.23 3.88
C LYS A 425 21.63 7.29 4.86
N ALA A 426 21.86 6.90 6.09
CA ALA A 426 22.32 7.77 7.19
C ALA A 426 21.38 8.93 7.56
N GLY A 427 20.06 8.87 7.22
CA GLY A 427 19.10 9.89 7.63
C GLY A 427 19.23 11.24 6.92
N THR A 428 19.81 11.27 5.72
CA THR A 428 20.15 12.52 5.00
C THR A 428 18.95 13.17 4.27
N ILE A 429 17.79 12.54 4.25
CA ILE A 429 16.59 13.08 3.64
C ILE A 429 15.60 13.46 4.74
N LEU A 430 15.25 14.73 4.83
CA LEU A 430 14.20 15.24 5.69
C LEU A 430 12.90 15.35 4.90
N SER A 431 11.79 14.92 5.50
CA SER A 431 10.45 15.03 4.92
C SER A 431 9.52 15.75 5.88
N LEU A 432 8.86 16.79 5.38
CA LEU A 432 7.74 17.45 6.02
C LEU A 432 6.48 16.64 5.75
N ASN A 433 5.78 16.20 6.78
CA ASN A 433 4.59 15.37 6.62
C ASN A 433 3.43 15.96 7.42
N ALA A 434 2.23 15.85 6.87
CA ALA A 434 0.99 16.10 7.58
C ALA A 434 -0.05 15.06 7.18
N ALA A 435 -0.91 14.64 8.11
CA ALA A 435 -2.02 13.75 7.80
C ALA A 435 -3.16 13.93 8.79
N PRO A 436 -4.43 13.68 8.36
CA PRO A 436 -5.57 13.76 9.27
C PRO A 436 -5.46 12.70 10.38
N VAL A 437 -5.81 13.09 11.59
CA VAL A 437 -5.90 12.18 12.76
C VAL A 437 -6.97 11.12 12.53
N ASP A 438 -8.11 11.54 11.96
CA ASP A 438 -9.26 10.68 11.70
C ASP A 438 -9.70 10.76 10.24
N VAL A 439 -9.46 9.67 9.50
CA VAL A 439 -9.89 9.53 8.11
C VAL A 439 -11.37 9.13 7.98
N ALA A 440 -12.01 8.68 9.06
CA ALA A 440 -13.37 8.16 9.01
C ALA A 440 -14.36 9.22 8.53
N VAL A 441 -14.17 10.49 8.92
CA VAL A 441 -15.02 11.61 8.51
C VAL A 441 -15.02 11.77 6.99
N HIS A 442 -13.84 11.74 6.39
CA HIS A 442 -13.66 11.88 4.94
C HIS A 442 -14.19 10.67 4.18
N LEU A 443 -13.85 9.45 4.63
CA LEU A 443 -14.28 8.22 3.98
C LEU A 443 -15.80 8.04 4.06
N ARG A 444 -16.43 8.39 5.21
CA ARG A 444 -17.90 8.36 5.36
C ARG A 444 -18.58 9.22 4.30
N ARG A 445 -18.08 10.44 4.10
CA ARG A 445 -18.66 11.38 3.14
C ARG A 445 -18.49 10.86 1.70
N ARG A 446 -17.31 10.33 1.35
CA ARG A 446 -16.95 9.97 -0.02
C ARG A 446 -17.36 8.56 -0.45
N LEU A 447 -17.32 7.59 0.45
CA LEU A 447 -17.58 6.20 0.11
C LEU A 447 -18.95 5.71 0.62
N PHE A 448 -19.35 6.11 1.83
CA PHE A 448 -20.51 5.49 2.48
C PHE A 448 -21.77 6.34 2.47
N ARG A 449 -21.71 7.56 1.98
CA ARG A 449 -22.91 8.40 1.70
C ARG A 449 -23.30 8.39 0.23
N CYS A 450 -22.53 7.76 -0.64
CA CYS A 450 -22.90 7.62 -2.05
C CYS A 450 -23.92 6.48 -2.24
N SER A 451 -24.69 6.54 -3.33
CA SER A 451 -25.67 5.50 -3.69
C SER A 451 -25.05 4.25 -4.34
N SER A 452 -23.78 4.32 -4.70
CA SER A 452 -23.05 3.20 -5.31
C SER A 452 -22.64 2.20 -4.25
N PRO A 453 -22.93 0.89 -4.39
CA PRO A 453 -22.57 -0.09 -3.40
C PRO A 453 -21.03 -0.22 -3.25
N VAL A 454 -20.58 -0.26 -2.00
CA VAL A 454 -19.18 -0.49 -1.64
C VAL A 454 -19.09 -1.77 -0.82
N VAL A 455 -18.36 -2.74 -1.33
CA VAL A 455 -18.07 -4.01 -0.63
C VAL A 455 -16.62 -3.99 -0.14
N LEU A 456 -16.45 -4.20 1.15
CA LEU A 456 -15.13 -4.27 1.79
C LEU A 456 -14.87 -5.71 2.23
N THR A 457 -13.72 -6.25 1.87
CA THR A 457 -13.36 -7.62 2.25
C THR A 457 -11.92 -7.73 2.71
N SER A 458 -11.70 -8.56 3.74
CA SER A 458 -10.37 -8.92 4.22
C SER A 458 -10.41 -10.24 5.00
N ALA A 459 -9.24 -10.80 5.26
CA ALA A 459 -9.11 -11.98 6.13
C ALA A 459 -9.20 -11.64 7.62
N THR A 460 -8.92 -10.39 8.00
CA THR A 460 -8.79 -9.96 9.40
C THR A 460 -9.29 -8.53 9.56
N LEU A 461 -10.50 -8.36 10.05
CA LEU A 461 -11.14 -7.08 10.36
C LEU A 461 -11.76 -7.09 11.76
N ALA A 462 -12.31 -8.24 12.19
CA ALA A 462 -13.06 -8.36 13.42
C ALA A 462 -12.16 -8.55 14.64
N LEU A 463 -12.56 -7.99 15.75
CA LEU A 463 -12.05 -8.32 17.09
C LEU A 463 -12.84 -9.50 17.65
N SER A 464 -12.26 -10.22 18.64
CA SER A 464 -12.98 -11.27 19.35
C SER A 464 -14.03 -10.67 20.30
N ASP A 465 -15.08 -11.43 20.59
CA ASP A 465 -16.15 -11.01 21.50
C ASP A 465 -15.65 -10.64 22.89
N SER A 466 -14.52 -11.21 23.33
CA SER A 466 -13.87 -10.90 24.61
C SER A 466 -13.29 -9.47 24.70
N THR A 467 -13.13 -8.79 23.55
CA THR A 467 -12.63 -7.41 23.45
C THR A 467 -13.73 -6.37 23.44
N LEU A 468 -14.99 -6.78 23.28
CA LEU A 468 -16.07 -5.87 22.94
C LEU A 468 -16.96 -5.53 24.14
N ASP A 469 -17.48 -4.31 24.14
CA ASP A 469 -18.61 -3.93 24.98
C ASP A 469 -19.82 -4.79 24.62
N LYS A 470 -20.64 -5.13 25.60
CA LYS A 470 -21.85 -5.93 25.38
C LYS A 470 -22.74 -5.31 24.30
N GLY A 471 -22.98 -6.05 23.23
CA GLY A 471 -23.86 -5.67 22.13
C GLY A 471 -23.16 -5.07 20.89
N LYS A 472 -21.83 -5.03 20.88
CA LYS A 472 -21.06 -4.65 19.68
C LYS A 472 -20.64 -5.89 18.89
N SER A 473 -20.58 -5.76 17.56
CA SER A 473 -20.02 -6.75 16.63
C SER A 473 -18.49 -6.66 16.58
N GLY A 474 -17.81 -7.78 16.34
CA GLY A 474 -16.36 -7.77 16.10
C GLY A 474 -15.90 -6.83 15.00
N LEU A 475 -16.75 -6.54 14.03
CA LEU A 475 -16.48 -5.64 12.90
C LEU A 475 -16.70 -4.14 13.21
N ASP A 476 -17.38 -3.80 14.32
CA ASP A 476 -17.69 -2.40 14.65
C ASP A 476 -16.45 -1.54 14.86
N TYR A 477 -15.39 -2.12 15.37
CA TYR A 477 -14.11 -1.43 15.51
C TYR A 477 -13.57 -0.97 14.14
N PHE A 478 -13.49 -1.90 13.18
CA PHE A 478 -13.02 -1.59 11.83
C PHE A 478 -13.97 -0.59 11.13
N ALA A 479 -15.28 -0.83 11.23
CA ALA A 479 -16.29 0.07 10.67
C ALA A 479 -16.13 1.51 11.19
N GLY A 480 -15.93 1.69 12.50
CA GLY A 480 -15.68 2.99 13.10
C GLY A 480 -14.39 3.66 12.61
N GLN A 481 -13.31 2.89 12.41
CA GLN A 481 -12.03 3.43 11.93
C GLN A 481 -12.08 3.99 10.50
N ILE A 482 -13.04 3.55 9.69
CA ILE A 482 -13.20 3.98 8.30
C ILE A 482 -14.50 4.75 8.03
N GLY A 483 -15.30 5.02 9.06
CA GLY A 483 -16.56 5.75 8.94
C GLY A 483 -17.72 4.98 8.32
N ALA A 484 -17.71 3.64 8.47
CA ALA A 484 -18.68 2.71 7.90
C ALA A 484 -19.63 2.11 8.95
N GLU A 485 -20.01 2.88 10.00
CA GLU A 485 -20.78 2.40 11.15
C GLU A 485 -22.21 1.94 10.81
N GLN A 486 -22.73 2.38 9.67
CA GLN A 486 -24.07 2.03 9.19
C GLN A 486 -24.08 0.99 8.07
N VAL A 487 -22.94 0.36 7.84
CA VAL A 487 -22.76 -0.62 6.76
C VAL A 487 -23.08 -2.03 7.28
N ASN A 488 -23.76 -2.82 6.46
CA ASN A 488 -24.01 -4.24 6.78
C ASN A 488 -22.69 -4.99 6.96
N ALA A 489 -22.62 -5.84 7.98
CA ALA A 489 -21.42 -6.55 8.33
C ALA A 489 -21.65 -8.07 8.37
N LEU A 490 -20.71 -8.85 7.83
CA LEU A 490 -20.73 -10.31 7.82
C LEU A 490 -19.36 -10.84 8.19
N GLN A 491 -19.32 -11.79 9.11
CA GLN A 491 -18.13 -12.56 9.40
C GLN A 491 -18.37 -14.01 9.00
N VAL A 492 -17.55 -14.54 8.09
CA VAL A 492 -17.53 -15.94 7.72
C VAL A 492 -16.26 -16.60 8.26
N GLY A 493 -16.37 -17.83 8.70
CA GLY A 493 -15.28 -18.61 9.28
C GLY A 493 -14.16 -18.93 8.28
N SER A 494 -13.38 -19.93 8.64
CA SER A 494 -12.35 -20.50 7.79
C SER A 494 -12.68 -21.97 7.53
N PRO A 495 -12.42 -22.52 6.34
CA PRO A 495 -12.68 -23.91 6.00
C PRO A 495 -11.63 -24.87 6.56
N PHE A 496 -10.68 -24.39 7.35
CA PHE A 496 -9.55 -25.16 7.84
C PHE A 496 -9.82 -25.81 9.19
N ASP A 497 -9.26 -26.99 9.39
CA ASP A 497 -9.28 -27.75 10.65
C ASP A 497 -8.03 -27.40 11.47
N TYR A 498 -8.10 -26.29 12.20
CA TYR A 498 -6.96 -25.81 13.00
C TYR A 498 -6.60 -26.71 14.17
N ASP A 499 -7.54 -27.53 14.68
CA ASP A 499 -7.24 -28.51 15.73
C ASP A 499 -6.22 -29.56 15.24
N ARG A 500 -6.24 -29.88 13.95
CA ARG A 500 -5.30 -30.82 13.34
C ARG A 500 -4.09 -30.16 12.70
N GLN A 501 -4.31 -29.02 12.03
CA GLN A 501 -3.32 -28.40 11.16
C GLN A 501 -2.34 -27.48 11.89
N MET A 502 -2.71 -26.95 13.05
CA MET A 502 -1.92 -25.94 13.75
C MET A 502 -1.73 -26.29 15.22
N LYS A 503 -0.49 -26.13 15.72
CA LYS A 503 -0.20 -26.19 17.15
C LYS A 503 0.42 -24.89 17.62
N LEU A 504 -0.08 -24.34 18.72
CA LEU A 504 0.40 -23.10 19.31
C LEU A 504 1.35 -23.41 20.47
N PHE A 505 2.59 -22.87 20.40
CA PHE A 505 3.55 -22.88 21.50
C PHE A 505 3.67 -21.49 22.11
N ILE A 506 3.65 -21.40 23.43
CA ILE A 506 3.81 -20.16 24.17
C ILE A 506 4.98 -20.31 25.13
N ALA A 507 6.02 -19.52 24.95
CA ALA A 507 7.19 -19.55 25.84
C ALA A 507 6.89 -18.81 27.16
N GLY A 508 6.45 -19.55 28.16
CA GLY A 508 6.02 -19.00 29.46
C GLY A 508 7.17 -18.46 30.31
N LYS A 509 8.38 -18.96 30.12
CA LYS A 509 9.59 -18.60 30.90
C LYS A 509 10.43 -17.50 30.25
N MET A 510 9.97 -16.91 29.14
CA MET A 510 10.68 -15.78 28.53
C MET A 510 10.74 -14.57 29.48
N PRO A 511 11.86 -13.85 29.55
CA PRO A 511 11.92 -12.55 30.21
C PRO A 511 10.94 -11.53 29.60
N ASP A 512 10.60 -10.45 30.33
CA ASP A 512 9.82 -9.34 29.72
C ASP A 512 10.64 -8.75 28.55
N PRO A 513 10.03 -8.45 27.42
CA PRO A 513 10.75 -7.87 26.27
C PRO A 513 11.54 -6.58 26.53
N ARG A 514 11.36 -5.95 27.69
CA ARG A 514 12.09 -4.74 28.12
C ARG A 514 13.36 -5.09 28.93
N GLU A 515 13.51 -6.32 29.38
CA GLU A 515 14.66 -6.77 30.16
C GLU A 515 15.88 -7.05 29.26
N PRO A 516 17.11 -6.79 29.73
CA PRO A 516 18.32 -7.03 28.95
C PRO A 516 18.51 -8.49 28.53
N GLU A 517 18.08 -9.43 29.38
CA GLU A 517 18.20 -10.88 29.19
C GLU A 517 17.27 -11.41 28.09
N PHE A 518 16.31 -10.60 27.65
CA PHE A 518 15.33 -11.01 26.63
C PHE A 518 15.99 -11.42 25.31
N ARG A 519 17.03 -10.72 24.88
CA ARG A 519 17.73 -10.98 23.62
C ARG A 519 18.35 -12.36 23.58
N ASP A 520 19.11 -12.73 24.63
CA ASP A 520 19.84 -13.99 24.69
C ASP A 520 18.86 -15.17 24.85
N ALA A 521 17.81 -14.99 25.68
CA ALA A 521 16.72 -15.95 25.78
C ALA A 521 16.00 -16.13 24.44
N LEU A 522 15.76 -15.05 23.70
CA LEU A 522 15.15 -15.06 22.39
C LEU A 522 15.98 -15.89 21.39
N ALA A 523 17.29 -15.64 21.32
CA ALA A 523 18.19 -16.39 20.43
C ALA A 523 18.20 -17.89 20.76
N GLY A 524 18.18 -18.24 22.04
CA GLY A 524 18.09 -19.64 22.51
C GLY A 524 16.78 -20.32 22.07
N GLN A 525 15.64 -19.67 22.27
CA GLN A 525 14.34 -20.19 21.86
C GLN A 525 14.21 -20.30 20.34
N LEU A 526 14.73 -19.32 19.60
CA LEU A 526 14.72 -19.36 18.14
C LEU A 526 15.50 -20.55 17.61
N ARG A 527 16.70 -20.85 18.12
CA ARG A 527 17.44 -22.07 17.74
C ARG A 527 16.58 -23.32 17.92
N HIS A 528 15.97 -23.48 19.09
CA HIS A 528 15.14 -24.64 19.40
C HIS A 528 13.97 -24.81 18.43
N PHE A 529 13.18 -23.74 18.21
CA PHE A 529 11.98 -23.84 17.37
C PHE A 529 12.27 -23.85 15.87
N ILE A 530 13.38 -23.25 15.41
CA ILE A 530 13.83 -23.35 14.02
C ILE A 530 14.33 -24.77 13.73
N GLU A 531 15.06 -25.39 14.67
CA GLU A 531 15.49 -26.78 14.57
C GLU A 531 14.30 -27.74 14.53
N LEU A 532 13.30 -27.53 15.36
CA LEU A 532 12.06 -28.33 15.40
C LEU A 532 11.31 -28.33 14.06
N SER A 533 11.42 -27.27 13.27
CA SER A 533 10.81 -27.13 11.94
C SER A 533 11.79 -27.39 10.78
N GLU A 534 13.02 -27.81 11.08
CA GLU A 534 14.07 -28.06 10.07
C GLU A 534 14.32 -26.84 9.17
N GLY A 535 14.46 -25.66 9.75
CA GLY A 535 14.32 -24.38 9.04
C GLY A 535 12.84 -24.06 8.86
N ARG A 536 12.35 -23.91 7.63
CA ARG A 536 10.93 -23.69 7.22
C ARG A 536 10.20 -22.66 8.10
N ALA A 537 10.94 -21.66 8.59
CA ALA A 537 10.50 -20.77 9.61
C ALA A 537 10.39 -19.32 9.13
N PHE A 538 9.30 -18.69 9.52
CA PHE A 538 9.09 -17.26 9.32
C PHE A 538 9.11 -16.56 10.69
N VAL A 539 10.17 -15.79 10.95
CA VAL A 539 10.39 -15.11 12.23
C VAL A 539 9.96 -13.66 12.13
N LEU A 540 8.90 -13.30 12.85
CA LEU A 540 8.27 -11.99 12.82
C LEU A 540 8.76 -11.11 13.98
N PHE A 541 9.41 -10.02 13.64
CA PHE A 541 9.90 -9.01 14.58
C PHE A 541 9.08 -7.73 14.53
N THR A 542 9.09 -6.99 15.64
CA THR A 542 8.55 -5.63 15.76
C THR A 542 9.64 -4.56 15.80
N ASN A 543 10.92 -4.97 15.86
CA ASN A 543 12.08 -4.07 15.96
C ASN A 543 13.17 -4.52 14.98
N PHE A 544 13.51 -3.65 14.04
CA PHE A 544 14.49 -3.93 12.99
C PHE A 544 15.93 -4.12 13.53
N LYS A 545 16.32 -3.37 14.57
CA LYS A 545 17.62 -3.49 15.19
C LYS A 545 17.77 -4.87 15.87
N LEU A 546 16.80 -5.25 16.70
CA LEU A 546 16.78 -6.55 17.35
C LEU A 546 16.80 -7.70 16.32
N MET A 547 16.02 -7.56 15.25
CA MET A 547 16.01 -8.56 14.17
C MET A 547 17.41 -8.78 13.59
N ARG A 548 18.13 -7.71 13.27
CA ARG A 548 19.49 -7.82 12.70
C ARG A 548 20.48 -8.44 13.68
N GLU A 549 20.49 -7.97 14.93
CA GLU A 549 21.38 -8.49 15.96
C GLU A 549 21.18 -10.00 16.18
N VAL A 550 19.93 -10.45 16.24
CA VAL A 550 19.60 -11.87 16.43
C VAL A 550 19.87 -12.69 15.15
N ALA A 551 19.61 -12.13 13.97
CA ALA A 551 19.89 -12.82 12.70
C ALA A 551 21.40 -13.02 12.50
N GLU A 552 22.23 -12.01 12.80
CA GLU A 552 23.71 -12.11 12.80
C GLU A 552 24.20 -13.21 13.76
N GLU A 553 23.60 -13.33 14.95
CA GLU A 553 23.93 -14.37 15.93
C GLU A 553 23.54 -15.78 15.47
N LEU A 554 22.44 -15.91 14.69
CA LEU A 554 21.93 -17.19 14.19
C LEU A 554 22.50 -17.59 12.83
N GLU A 555 23.25 -16.73 12.15
CA GLU A 555 23.80 -17.00 10.81
C GLU A 555 24.68 -18.28 10.80
N GLY A 556 25.60 -18.41 11.78
CA GLY A 556 26.41 -19.62 11.94
C GLY A 556 25.59 -20.88 12.21
N PHE A 557 24.57 -20.77 13.06
CA PHE A 557 23.66 -21.87 13.35
C PHE A 557 22.90 -22.34 12.10
N CYS A 558 22.37 -21.43 11.29
CA CYS A 558 21.73 -21.78 10.03
C CYS A 558 22.69 -22.41 9.05
N ALA A 559 23.91 -21.86 8.92
CA ALA A 559 24.94 -22.38 8.03
C ALA A 559 25.38 -23.81 8.42
N ASP A 560 25.54 -24.12 9.72
CA ASP A 560 25.88 -25.45 10.21
C ASP A 560 24.84 -26.52 9.84
N HIS A 561 23.56 -26.11 9.68
CA HIS A 561 22.48 -26.98 9.27
C HIS A 561 22.21 -26.94 7.75
N GLY A 562 22.94 -26.10 6.98
CA GLY A 562 22.74 -25.93 5.55
C GLY A 562 21.46 -25.17 5.18
N TRP A 563 20.91 -24.35 6.09
CA TRP A 563 19.70 -23.57 5.86
C TRP A 563 20.03 -22.15 5.37
N ASP A 564 19.25 -21.66 4.39
CA ASP A 564 19.40 -20.29 3.91
C ASP A 564 18.78 -19.28 4.92
N CYS A 565 19.57 -18.30 5.34
CA CYS A 565 19.17 -17.27 6.31
C CYS A 565 18.80 -15.99 5.56
N LEU A 566 17.53 -15.76 5.34
CA LEU A 566 16.99 -14.64 4.58
C LEU A 566 16.61 -13.48 5.52
N VAL A 567 17.40 -12.40 5.53
CA VAL A 567 17.22 -11.27 6.46
C VAL A 567 16.78 -10.01 5.73
N GLN A 568 15.66 -9.45 6.16
CA GLN A 568 15.15 -8.18 5.62
C GLN A 568 16.19 -7.05 5.75
N GLY A 569 16.48 -6.36 4.64
CA GLY A 569 17.42 -5.24 4.62
C GLY A 569 18.88 -5.62 4.41
N ALA A 570 19.19 -6.90 4.13
CA ALA A 570 20.52 -7.37 3.75
C ALA A 570 20.86 -7.17 2.26
N GLY A 571 20.20 -6.22 1.57
CA GLY A 571 20.48 -5.87 0.18
C GLY A 571 19.70 -6.69 -0.87
N VAL A 572 18.97 -7.72 -0.47
CA VAL A 572 18.09 -8.49 -1.36
C VAL A 572 16.70 -7.87 -1.41
N PRO A 573 16.09 -7.63 -2.58
CA PRO A 573 14.71 -7.16 -2.69
C PRO A 573 13.73 -8.13 -2.04
N ARG A 574 12.65 -7.59 -1.45
CA ARG A 574 11.62 -8.38 -0.76
C ARG A 574 11.00 -9.47 -1.63
N SER A 575 10.70 -9.17 -2.89
CA SER A 575 10.14 -10.14 -3.84
C SER A 575 11.07 -11.31 -4.07
N THR A 576 12.33 -11.04 -4.36
CA THR A 576 13.38 -12.08 -4.57
C THR A 576 13.59 -12.92 -3.31
N MET A 577 13.55 -12.30 -2.13
CA MET A 577 13.66 -13.01 -0.87
C MET A 577 12.49 -13.98 -0.66
N LEU A 578 11.26 -13.55 -0.97
CA LEU A 578 10.07 -14.39 -0.87
C LEU A 578 10.08 -15.53 -1.91
N GLU A 579 10.55 -15.26 -3.11
CA GLU A 579 10.70 -16.32 -4.14
C GLU A 579 11.73 -17.37 -3.73
N ARG A 580 12.89 -16.96 -3.20
CA ARG A 580 13.88 -17.88 -2.63
C ARG A 580 13.28 -18.72 -1.51
N PHE A 581 12.60 -18.08 -0.57
CA PHE A 581 11.96 -18.76 0.54
C PHE A 581 10.89 -19.79 0.11
N LYS A 582 10.15 -19.50 -0.97
CA LYS A 582 9.16 -20.44 -1.53
C LYS A 582 9.77 -21.64 -2.24
N LEU A 583 10.94 -21.46 -2.84
CA LEU A 583 11.63 -22.49 -3.61
C LEU A 583 12.51 -23.40 -2.76
N ASP A 584 12.95 -22.91 -1.62
CA ASP A 584 13.80 -23.64 -0.69
C ASP A 584 12.99 -24.12 0.53
N GLU A 585 12.95 -25.43 0.71
CA GLU A 585 12.18 -26.05 1.79
C GLU A 585 12.85 -25.95 3.17
N HIS A 586 14.04 -25.39 3.30
CA HIS A 586 14.80 -25.34 4.54
C HIS A 586 15.27 -23.93 4.94
N SER A 587 14.70 -22.90 4.37
CA SER A 587 15.07 -21.51 4.66
C SER A 587 14.46 -20.97 5.95
N VAL A 588 15.15 -19.99 6.55
CA VAL A 588 14.63 -19.16 7.65
C VAL A 588 14.52 -17.72 7.20
N LEU A 589 13.34 -17.13 7.29
CA LEU A 589 13.10 -15.75 6.90
C LEU A 589 12.85 -14.86 8.10
N PHE A 590 13.69 -13.83 8.27
CA PHE A 590 13.59 -12.81 9.30
C PHE A 590 12.97 -11.54 8.74
N GLY A 591 11.79 -11.13 9.26
CA GLY A 591 11.06 -9.97 8.75
C GLY A 591 10.43 -9.11 9.82
N THR A 592 10.25 -7.82 9.49
CA THR A 592 9.52 -6.84 10.31
C THR A 592 8.18 -6.45 9.67
N ASP A 593 7.63 -5.31 9.99
CA ASP A 593 6.27 -4.87 9.64
C ASP A 593 5.81 -5.17 8.23
N SER A 594 6.66 -5.00 7.22
CA SER A 594 6.29 -5.29 5.83
C SER A 594 6.07 -6.77 5.54
N PHE A 595 6.54 -7.67 6.41
CA PHE A 595 6.35 -9.10 6.30
C PHE A 595 5.16 -9.63 7.12
N TRP A 596 4.66 -8.85 8.08
CA TRP A 596 3.41 -9.19 8.78
C TRP A 596 2.21 -9.22 7.83
N GLN A 597 2.27 -8.48 6.73
CA GLN A 597 1.20 -8.36 5.74
C GLN A 597 1.68 -8.67 4.32
N GLY A 598 0.76 -9.12 3.44
CA GLY A 598 1.04 -9.27 2.01
C GLY A 598 2.09 -10.34 1.64
N VAL A 599 2.27 -11.36 2.47
CA VAL A 599 3.10 -12.54 2.18
C VAL A 599 2.20 -13.76 2.05
N ASP A 600 2.36 -14.49 0.97
CA ASP A 600 1.66 -15.74 0.70
C ASP A 600 2.69 -16.82 0.37
N VAL A 601 2.81 -17.80 1.26
CA VAL A 601 3.73 -18.95 1.13
C VAL A 601 2.91 -20.20 1.42
N PRO A 602 2.31 -20.81 0.40
CA PRO A 602 1.62 -22.10 0.55
C PRO A 602 2.61 -23.27 0.55
N GLY A 603 2.24 -24.34 1.21
CA GLY A 603 2.96 -25.62 1.18
C GLY A 603 4.11 -25.71 2.19
N ASP A 604 4.95 -26.71 2.00
CA ASP A 604 5.95 -27.16 2.96
C ASP A 604 7.11 -26.20 3.25
N ALA A 605 7.27 -25.15 2.46
CA ALA A 605 8.28 -24.13 2.70
C ALA A 605 8.04 -23.32 3.99
N LEU A 606 6.80 -23.29 4.50
CA LEU A 606 6.46 -22.61 5.75
C LEU A 606 5.71 -23.56 6.70
N ARG A 607 6.41 -24.06 7.70
CA ARG A 607 5.85 -24.91 8.79
C ARG A 607 5.93 -24.27 10.17
N ASN A 608 6.56 -23.10 10.28
CA ASN A 608 6.74 -22.45 11.57
C ASN A 608 6.61 -20.92 11.43
N VAL A 609 5.70 -20.33 12.18
CA VAL A 609 5.58 -18.87 12.32
C VAL A 609 5.93 -18.50 13.75
N ILE A 610 7.04 -17.78 13.91
CA ILE A 610 7.55 -17.36 15.22
C ILE A 610 7.30 -15.87 15.43
N ILE A 611 6.52 -15.54 16.44
CA ILE A 611 6.23 -14.16 16.87
C ILE A 611 7.11 -13.82 18.05
N THR A 612 8.11 -12.98 17.83
CA THR A 612 9.11 -12.65 18.84
C THR A 612 8.59 -11.70 19.92
N ARG A 613 7.66 -10.81 19.57
CA ARG A 613 6.99 -9.86 20.47
C ARG A 613 5.58 -9.58 20.01
N LEU A 614 4.68 -9.26 20.95
CA LEU A 614 3.33 -8.78 20.61
C LEU A 614 3.42 -7.49 19.79
N PRO A 615 2.71 -7.37 18.64
CA PRO A 615 2.91 -6.31 17.64
C PRO A 615 2.19 -5.01 17.98
N PHE A 616 2.44 -4.48 19.17
CA PHE A 616 1.96 -3.15 19.53
C PHE A 616 2.60 -2.08 18.65
N ALA A 617 1.81 -1.09 18.25
CA ALA A 617 2.32 0.08 17.54
C ALA A 617 3.34 0.86 18.42
N VAL A 618 4.30 1.49 17.77
CA VAL A 618 5.30 2.33 18.45
C VAL A 618 4.59 3.58 18.96
N PRO A 619 4.57 3.84 20.29
CA PRO A 619 3.76 4.94 20.86
C PRO A 619 4.20 6.33 20.39
N ASP A 620 5.46 6.50 20.08
CA ASP A 620 6.10 7.76 19.66
C ASP A 620 6.01 8.05 18.15
N HIS A 621 5.27 7.24 17.38
CA HIS A 621 4.90 7.62 16.02
C HIS A 621 3.86 8.74 16.06
N PRO A 622 4.04 9.86 15.35
CA PRO A 622 3.21 11.07 15.47
C PRO A 622 1.70 10.84 15.32
N LEU A 623 1.28 10.03 14.35
CA LEU A 623 -0.14 9.68 14.16
C LEU A 623 -0.70 8.80 15.29
N VAL A 624 0.13 7.91 15.87
CA VAL A 624 -0.27 7.07 17.01
C VAL A 624 -0.46 7.94 18.24
N GLU A 625 0.49 8.83 18.50
CA GLU A 625 0.44 9.79 19.61
C GLU A 625 -0.81 10.67 19.52
N ALA A 626 -1.10 11.23 18.34
CA ALA A 626 -2.27 12.06 18.13
C ALA A 626 -3.60 11.31 18.32
N LYS A 627 -3.69 10.07 17.87
CA LYS A 627 -4.85 9.20 18.12
C LYS A 627 -5.04 8.91 19.61
N ILE A 628 -3.95 8.67 20.33
CA ILE A 628 -3.98 8.50 21.79
C ILE A 628 -4.53 9.74 22.45
N GLU A 629 -4.02 10.93 22.13
CA GLU A 629 -4.48 12.22 22.66
C GLU A 629 -5.95 12.50 22.33
N ALA A 630 -6.37 12.23 21.10
CA ALA A 630 -7.77 12.41 20.71
C ALA A 630 -8.74 11.52 21.51
N ILE A 631 -8.30 10.30 21.86
CA ILE A 631 -9.07 9.40 22.72
C ILE A 631 -9.07 9.89 24.17
N GLU A 632 -7.92 10.31 24.70
CA GLU A 632 -7.80 10.88 26.06
C GLU A 632 -8.66 12.15 26.21
N ALA A 633 -8.68 13.01 25.21
CA ALA A 633 -9.47 14.25 25.21
C ALA A 633 -10.98 14.01 25.40
N ARG A 634 -11.48 12.86 24.93
CA ARG A 634 -12.88 12.44 25.16
C ARG A 634 -13.07 11.54 26.37
N ASN A 635 -12.08 11.47 27.27
CA ASN A 635 -12.04 10.60 28.45
C ASN A 635 -12.13 9.09 28.12
N GLY A 636 -11.70 8.67 26.95
CA GLY A 636 -11.60 7.28 26.53
C GLY A 636 -10.32 6.62 27.05
N ASN A 637 -10.20 5.31 26.80
CA ASN A 637 -9.01 4.52 27.15
C ASN A 637 -8.21 4.18 25.89
N PRO A 638 -7.11 4.90 25.57
CA PRO A 638 -6.35 4.69 24.33
C PRO A 638 -5.80 3.28 24.18
N PHE A 639 -5.44 2.63 25.29
CA PHE A 639 -4.95 1.26 25.24
C PHE A 639 -6.02 0.29 24.76
N MET A 640 -7.23 0.37 25.33
CA MET A 640 -8.33 -0.54 25.01
C MET A 640 -9.00 -0.18 23.67
N GLU A 641 -9.10 1.12 23.35
CA GLU A 641 -9.82 1.58 22.15
C GLU A 641 -8.96 1.62 20.88
N PHE A 642 -7.62 1.62 21.01
CA PHE A 642 -6.73 1.75 19.85
C PHE A 642 -5.55 0.78 19.88
N SER A 643 -4.68 0.85 20.92
CA SER A 643 -3.40 0.12 20.89
C SER A 643 -3.58 -1.39 20.87
N LEU A 644 -4.47 -1.92 21.72
CA LEU A 644 -4.75 -3.35 21.84
C LEU A 644 -5.49 -3.89 20.61
N PRO A 645 -6.57 -3.30 20.10
CA PRO A 645 -7.23 -3.72 18.86
C PRO A 645 -6.28 -3.82 17.67
N VAL A 646 -5.46 -2.80 17.43
CA VAL A 646 -4.47 -2.79 16.33
C VAL A 646 -3.46 -3.94 16.50
N ALA A 647 -2.96 -4.16 17.71
CA ALA A 647 -2.00 -5.23 17.99
C ALA A 647 -2.63 -6.62 17.78
N VAL A 648 -3.88 -6.84 18.21
CA VAL A 648 -4.60 -8.10 18.04
C VAL A 648 -4.83 -8.41 16.56
N LEU A 649 -5.26 -7.43 15.77
CA LEU A 649 -5.44 -7.63 14.32
C LEU A 649 -4.12 -7.97 13.61
N ARG A 650 -3.02 -7.29 13.95
CA ARG A 650 -1.68 -7.63 13.43
C ARG A 650 -1.24 -9.04 13.84
N PHE A 651 -1.47 -9.40 15.08
CA PHE A 651 -1.14 -10.73 15.59
C PHE A 651 -1.87 -11.82 14.81
N ARG A 652 -3.19 -11.67 14.60
CA ARG A 652 -3.99 -12.57 13.76
C ARG A 652 -3.46 -12.66 12.33
N GLN A 653 -3.03 -11.54 11.75
CA GLN A 653 -2.43 -11.51 10.40
C GLN A 653 -1.14 -12.31 10.34
N GLY A 654 -0.29 -12.21 11.38
CA GLY A 654 0.95 -12.98 11.49
C GLY A 654 0.67 -14.48 11.56
N VAL A 655 -0.19 -14.90 12.48
CA VAL A 655 -0.60 -16.31 12.65
C VAL A 655 -1.26 -16.87 11.38
N GLY A 656 -2.12 -16.08 10.72
CA GLY A 656 -2.80 -16.48 9.49
C GLY A 656 -1.88 -16.70 8.28
N ARG A 657 -0.56 -16.58 8.42
CA ARG A 657 0.41 -16.95 7.38
C ARG A 657 0.63 -18.47 7.29
N LEU A 658 0.46 -19.19 8.38
CA LEU A 658 0.82 -20.58 8.48
C LEU A 658 -0.06 -21.51 7.63
N ILE A 659 -1.39 -21.38 7.74
CA ILE A 659 -2.35 -22.27 7.08
C ILE A 659 -3.00 -21.57 5.90
N ARG A 660 -2.78 -22.09 4.69
CA ARG A 660 -3.28 -21.57 3.40
C ARG A 660 -4.09 -22.58 2.62
N THR A 661 -3.76 -23.86 2.81
CA THR A 661 -4.41 -25.00 2.17
C THR A 661 -4.84 -26.04 3.23
N LYS A 662 -5.69 -26.99 2.85
CA LYS A 662 -6.08 -28.10 3.73
C LYS A 662 -4.95 -29.08 4.02
N SER A 663 -3.88 -29.06 3.24
CA SER A 663 -2.72 -29.92 3.43
C SER A 663 -1.63 -29.25 4.27
N ASP A 664 -1.70 -27.95 4.51
CA ASP A 664 -0.70 -27.25 5.32
C ASP A 664 -0.81 -27.68 6.77
N GLU A 665 0.32 -27.90 7.40
CA GLU A 665 0.45 -28.24 8.82
C GLU A 665 1.66 -27.50 9.40
N GLY A 666 1.57 -27.08 10.66
CA GLY A 666 2.72 -26.44 11.28
C GLY A 666 2.48 -25.90 12.67
N ILE A 667 3.43 -25.13 13.14
CA ILE A 667 3.44 -24.56 14.49
C ILE A 667 3.44 -23.04 14.46
N VAL A 668 2.79 -22.44 15.44
CA VAL A 668 2.91 -21.02 15.78
C VAL A 668 3.61 -20.93 17.12
N VAL A 669 4.64 -20.10 17.21
CA VAL A 669 5.40 -19.90 18.44
C VAL A 669 5.30 -18.45 18.89
N VAL A 670 4.91 -18.21 20.13
CA VAL A 670 4.84 -16.87 20.73
C VAL A 670 5.91 -16.74 21.81
N LEU A 671 6.93 -15.94 21.55
CA LEU A 671 8.07 -15.73 22.45
C LEU A 671 7.93 -14.47 23.32
N ASP A 672 6.71 -14.11 23.65
CA ASP A 672 6.39 -12.95 24.49
C ASP A 672 5.52 -13.40 25.68
N ASN A 673 6.10 -13.45 26.85
CA ASN A 673 5.41 -13.95 28.06
C ASN A 673 4.22 -13.05 28.47
N ARG A 674 4.11 -11.84 27.96
CA ARG A 674 3.00 -10.93 28.27
C ARG A 674 1.65 -11.50 27.83
N VAL A 675 1.65 -12.42 26.86
CA VAL A 675 0.43 -13.14 26.46
C VAL A 675 -0.16 -13.98 27.60
N LEU A 676 0.67 -14.45 28.55
CA LEU A 676 0.24 -15.20 29.75
C LEU A 676 0.17 -14.35 31.01
N THR A 677 1.09 -13.37 31.16
CA THR A 677 1.28 -12.63 32.41
C THR A 677 0.43 -11.37 32.53
N LYS A 678 -0.08 -10.83 31.42
CA LYS A 678 -0.91 -9.62 31.40
C LYS A 678 -2.38 -9.95 31.14
N ARG A 679 -3.28 -9.19 31.79
CA ARG A 679 -4.73 -9.38 31.62
C ARG A 679 -5.21 -9.32 30.17
N TYR A 680 -4.58 -8.47 29.37
CA TYR A 680 -4.90 -8.33 27.96
C TYR A 680 -4.35 -9.49 27.09
N GLY A 681 -3.48 -10.32 27.64
CA GLY A 681 -2.88 -11.43 26.89
C GLY A 681 -3.90 -12.45 26.42
N GLN A 682 -4.92 -12.74 27.25
CA GLN A 682 -6.01 -13.65 26.89
C GLN A 682 -6.75 -13.20 25.62
N ILE A 683 -6.85 -11.88 25.38
CA ILE A 683 -7.50 -11.32 24.19
C ILE A 683 -6.78 -11.74 22.91
N PHE A 684 -5.45 -11.80 22.93
CA PHE A 684 -4.67 -12.31 21.81
C PHE A 684 -4.96 -13.78 21.55
N LEU A 685 -5.04 -14.59 22.60
CA LEU A 685 -5.34 -16.03 22.48
C LEU A 685 -6.77 -16.28 21.99
N ASP A 686 -7.74 -15.55 22.54
CA ASP A 686 -9.16 -15.64 22.13
C ASP A 686 -9.39 -15.17 20.69
N SER A 687 -8.46 -14.39 20.14
CA SER A 687 -8.54 -13.90 18.74
C SER A 687 -8.09 -14.95 17.71
N LEU A 688 -7.42 -16.01 18.15
CA LEU A 688 -6.96 -17.10 17.29
C LEU A 688 -8.05 -18.17 17.09
N PRO A 689 -7.99 -18.90 15.98
CA PRO A 689 -8.79 -20.12 15.87
C PRO A 689 -8.38 -21.12 16.96
N LYS A 690 -9.33 -21.93 17.41
CA LYS A 690 -9.06 -22.97 18.39
C LYS A 690 -8.07 -23.98 17.83
N CYS A 691 -7.02 -24.28 18.59
CA CYS A 691 -5.99 -25.23 18.23
C CYS A 691 -5.30 -25.76 19.50
N PRO A 692 -4.63 -26.94 19.45
CA PRO A 692 -3.81 -27.45 20.53
C PRO A 692 -2.76 -26.42 20.96
N THR A 693 -2.70 -26.14 22.26
CA THR A 693 -1.81 -25.13 22.84
C THR A 693 -0.90 -25.74 23.90
N GLU A 694 0.38 -25.45 23.82
CA GLU A 694 1.39 -25.92 24.79
C GLU A 694 2.18 -24.73 25.35
N ILE A 695 2.34 -24.67 26.68
CA ILE A 695 3.17 -23.68 27.36
C ILE A 695 4.51 -24.33 27.67
N VAL A 696 5.61 -23.72 27.20
CA VAL A 696 6.96 -24.26 27.32
C VAL A 696 7.88 -23.33 28.11
#